data_8d23fdeebccb81d1bb197dd92e47d2f7
#
_entry.id   8d23fdeebccb81d1bb197dd92e47d2f7
#
_cell.length_a   1.000
_cell.length_b   1.000
_cell.length_c   1.000
_cell.angle_alpha   90.00
_cell.angle_beta   90.00
_cell.angle_gamma   90.00
#
_symmetry.space_group_name_H-M   'P 1'
#
loop_
_entity.id
_entity.type
_entity.pdbx_description
1 polymer ?
#
loop_
_entity_poly.entity_id
_entity_poly.type
_entity_poly.pdbx_seq_one_letter_code
_entity_poly.pdbx_strand_id
1 'polypeptide(L)'
;MAWMLVILVVGALVFVFRHGPTRRRLIVAPAYRAFARATPSMSQTERDALEAGTVWWEGQLFSGRPDWDQLLDIPWPRLTDEEQAFLDGETEQLCRMIDDWNFTRRLDMSPEVWEFIRRRGFFSLIIPKEFGGKGFSAYAHSQVVTKLAACSSAPAVSVMVPNSLGPAELLMAYGTDAQKDHWLPRLARGDDVPAFALTSPWAGSDAASIPDAGVICHGRWKGRKVLGMRVTFDKRYITLAPVCTVFGLAFRLYDPEHLLGETEDLGITVALVPREHPGVETGRRHLPLDAIWMNGPIRGTDVFMPLEFIIGGPEMAGRGWPMLMECLAAGRSISLPAANTGTQKLTARAVGAYARVRRQFRTPIGRFEGVEEALGRIAANTWLCDAARVFTAGALDLGERPSVVSAIVKYHVTERARQTVNDGMDVIGGKGICLGPQNFLGRTYQQLPIGITVEGANILTRSLILFGQGAIRCHPHLRNEMQAVADGDEAGFERAFLAHLKTFSRNLVRTVATGLVGSRVLGTPSRACEHTRRYYQQLARQSAAFAVLADVCMLSLGAALKRRERLSARLGDILSLLFLMSACLRRFEAEGRPEEDAPLLHAAMWDAMFRAQIAFEGVLANLPDRKLAWLLARIIFPLGRPYAVPPDRFGAAAAATLLAPSDTRERLTQPISVSGDEDAPLVALEAALQATISAEPLEARVSAAMRDGRFAPGPLASGDVDEIWQRAHEAGLIDATEFALIERRNRLRDQVIRVDDFPLDFDLRASLCSTDLAMTNANAAAGPKMAVRTRRQRKGPTRGE
;
A
#
# COMPACT_ATOMS: atom_id res chain seq x y z
N MET A 1 2.99 56.61 27.49
CA MET A 1 1.71 55.94 27.80
C MET A 1 1.63 54.54 27.15
N ALA A 2 1.83 54.38 25.86
CA ALA A 2 1.69 53.05 25.20
C ALA A 2 2.62 51.96 25.77
N TRP A 3 3.87 52.26 26.06
CA TRP A 3 4.83 51.29 26.65
C TRP A 3 4.47 50.91 28.10
N MET A 4 3.93 51.83 28.90
CA MET A 4 3.46 51.50 30.24
C MET A 4 2.23 50.58 30.19
N LEU A 5 1.32 50.80 29.26
CA LEU A 5 0.16 49.92 29.06
C LEU A 5 0.60 48.51 28.64
N VAL A 6 1.58 48.39 27.73
CA VAL A 6 2.15 47.10 27.32
C VAL A 6 2.81 46.39 28.51
N ILE A 7 3.60 47.09 29.33
CA ILE A 7 4.24 46.51 30.51
C ILE A 7 3.20 46.06 31.55
N LEU A 8 2.14 46.85 31.80
CA LEU A 8 1.03 46.48 32.68
C LEU A 8 0.27 45.24 32.17
N VAL A 9 -0.03 45.16 30.85
CA VAL A 9 -0.69 44.01 30.24
C VAL A 9 0.17 42.76 30.31
N VAL A 10 1.45 42.89 30.02
CA VAL A 10 2.43 41.76 30.10
C VAL A 10 2.58 41.33 31.55
N GLY A 11 2.69 42.28 32.51
CA GLY A 11 2.76 41.98 33.93
C GLY A 11 1.49 41.28 34.46
N ALA A 12 0.31 41.73 34.05
CA ALA A 12 -0.97 41.10 34.42
C ALA A 12 -1.07 39.68 33.83
N LEU A 13 -0.65 39.46 32.57
CA LEU A 13 -0.59 38.15 31.97
C LEU A 13 0.38 37.23 32.74
N VAL A 14 1.59 37.68 33.01
CA VAL A 14 2.58 36.92 33.78
C VAL A 14 2.04 36.57 35.18
N PHE A 15 1.37 37.49 35.84
CA PHE A 15 0.72 37.24 37.13
C PHE A 15 -0.36 36.16 37.02
N VAL A 16 -1.27 36.27 36.06
CA VAL A 16 -2.34 35.29 35.85
C VAL A 16 -1.75 33.88 35.57
N PHE A 17 -0.69 33.79 34.78
CA PHE A 17 -0.07 32.47 34.48
C PHE A 17 0.71 31.92 35.68
N ARG A 18 1.34 32.75 36.51
CA ARG A 18 2.13 32.33 37.69
C ARG A 18 1.30 32.06 38.94
N HIS A 19 0.21 32.80 39.13
CA HIS A 19 -0.64 32.61 40.29
C HIS A 19 -1.68 31.52 40.08
N GLY A 20 -1.47 30.33 40.65
CA GLY A 20 -2.26 29.13 40.45
C GLY A 20 -3.78 29.31 40.59
N PRO A 21 -4.30 29.89 41.68
CA PRO A 21 -5.74 30.08 41.86
C PRO A 21 -6.37 30.98 40.78
N THR A 22 -5.70 32.05 40.40
CA THR A 22 -6.19 33.00 39.36
C THR A 22 -6.19 32.34 38.00
N ARG A 23 -5.12 31.60 37.69
CA ARG A 23 -4.98 30.82 36.44
C ARG A 23 -6.10 29.80 36.33
N ARG A 24 -6.34 29.00 37.37
CA ARG A 24 -7.44 28.01 37.39
C ARG A 24 -8.79 28.66 37.13
N ARG A 25 -9.08 29.74 37.82
CA ARG A 25 -10.37 30.42 37.69
C ARG A 25 -10.59 31.10 36.34
N LEU A 26 -9.57 31.78 35.79
CA LEU A 26 -9.72 32.64 34.61
C LEU A 26 -9.40 31.90 33.29
N ILE A 27 -8.56 30.88 33.32
CA ILE A 27 -8.08 30.17 32.10
C ILE A 27 -8.54 28.72 32.12
N VAL A 28 -8.14 27.94 33.13
CA VAL A 28 -8.29 26.48 33.10
C VAL A 28 -9.75 26.05 33.20
N ALA A 29 -10.52 26.59 34.16
CA ALA A 29 -11.92 26.19 34.34
C ALA A 29 -12.84 26.57 33.15
N PRO A 30 -12.69 27.74 32.51
CA PRO A 30 -13.39 28.06 31.28
C PRO A 30 -12.96 27.14 30.13
N ALA A 31 -11.64 26.85 29.98
CA ALA A 31 -11.11 25.93 28.95
C ALA A 31 -11.62 24.52 29.18
N TYR A 32 -11.59 24.00 30.40
CA TYR A 32 -12.13 22.68 30.75
C TYR A 32 -13.60 22.55 30.35
N ARG A 33 -14.43 23.52 30.72
CA ARG A 33 -15.87 23.53 30.38
C ARG A 33 -16.11 23.62 28.87
N ALA A 34 -15.31 24.43 28.16
CA ALA A 34 -15.41 24.56 26.72
C ALA A 34 -14.98 23.27 26.04
N PHE A 35 -13.89 22.64 26.49
CA PHE A 35 -13.36 21.38 25.97
C PHE A 35 -14.34 20.24 26.22
N ALA A 36 -14.89 20.11 27.43
CA ALA A 36 -15.89 19.10 27.77
C ALA A 36 -17.16 19.20 26.91
N ARG A 37 -17.59 20.42 26.53
CA ARG A 37 -18.71 20.61 25.58
C ARG A 37 -18.36 20.31 24.13
N ALA A 38 -17.12 20.56 23.75
CA ALA A 38 -16.65 20.37 22.37
C ALA A 38 -16.24 18.91 22.06
N THR A 39 -15.91 18.14 23.10
CA THR A 39 -15.52 16.74 22.97
C THR A 39 -16.74 15.90 22.62
N PRO A 40 -16.80 15.26 21.42
CA PRO A 40 -17.92 14.42 21.05
C PRO A 40 -17.94 13.15 21.90
N SER A 41 -19.16 12.65 22.18
CA SER A 41 -19.31 11.29 22.70
C SER A 41 -18.76 10.31 21.67
N MET A 42 -17.84 9.45 22.06
CA MET A 42 -17.33 8.37 21.21
C MET A 42 -18.09 7.08 21.48
N SER A 43 -18.44 6.37 20.41
CA SER A 43 -18.96 5.01 20.52
C SER A 43 -17.85 4.05 21.02
N GLN A 44 -18.23 2.87 21.49
CA GLN A 44 -17.26 1.87 21.93
C GLN A 44 -16.33 1.48 20.76
N THR A 45 -16.89 1.26 19.57
CA THR A 45 -16.10 0.92 18.36
C THR A 45 -15.12 2.03 17.96
N GLU A 46 -15.46 3.29 18.19
CA GLU A 46 -14.51 4.40 17.95
C GLU A 46 -13.40 4.44 19.02
N ARG A 47 -13.71 4.14 20.28
CA ARG A 47 -12.69 4.00 21.33
C ARG A 47 -11.74 2.87 21.04
N ASP A 48 -12.27 1.68 20.74
CA ASP A 48 -11.47 0.50 20.38
C ASP A 48 -10.54 0.80 19.20
N ALA A 49 -11.07 1.49 18.16
CA ALA A 49 -10.26 1.91 17.02
C ALA A 49 -9.18 2.93 17.38
N LEU A 50 -9.40 3.81 18.36
CA LEU A 50 -8.41 4.76 18.85
C LEU A 50 -7.38 4.11 19.79
N GLU A 51 -7.73 3.05 20.48
CA GLU A 51 -6.83 2.32 21.38
C GLU A 51 -5.98 1.29 20.64
N ALA A 52 -6.47 0.74 19.53
CA ALA A 52 -5.75 -0.23 18.74
C ALA A 52 -4.50 0.37 18.08
N GLY A 53 -3.35 -0.28 18.27
CA GLY A 53 -2.07 0.08 17.66
C GLY A 53 -1.28 1.17 18.39
N THR A 54 -0.12 1.53 17.85
CA THR A 54 0.84 2.48 18.44
C THR A 54 0.94 3.78 17.65
N VAL A 55 1.46 4.82 18.28
CA VAL A 55 1.92 6.06 17.61
C VAL A 55 3.44 5.98 17.48
N TRP A 56 3.91 6.11 16.29
CA TRP A 56 5.33 5.97 15.98
C TRP A 56 5.94 7.30 15.49
N TRP A 57 6.61 7.32 14.35
CA TRP A 57 7.31 8.51 13.83
C TRP A 57 6.36 9.67 13.47
N GLU A 58 5.13 9.39 13.08
CA GLU A 58 4.14 10.42 12.79
C GLU A 58 3.82 11.30 13.99
N GLY A 59 3.92 10.77 15.20
CA GLY A 59 3.79 11.55 16.44
C GLY A 59 4.89 12.61 16.61
N GLN A 60 6.12 12.30 16.24
CA GLN A 60 7.24 13.26 16.21
C GLN A 60 6.96 14.39 15.22
N LEU A 61 6.44 14.06 14.05
CA LEU A 61 6.07 15.04 13.03
C LEU A 61 4.93 15.94 13.50
N PHE A 62 3.98 15.41 14.25
CA PHE A 62 2.86 16.16 14.83
C PHE A 62 3.30 17.09 15.97
N SER A 63 4.38 16.77 16.66
CA SER A 63 4.92 17.59 17.75
C SER A 63 5.40 19.00 17.31
N GLY A 64 5.65 19.19 16.01
CA GLY A 64 6.25 20.41 15.45
C GLY A 64 7.75 20.55 15.70
N ARG A 65 8.36 19.56 16.36
CA ARG A 65 9.81 19.49 16.63
C ARG A 65 10.31 18.06 16.60
N PRO A 66 10.28 17.41 15.43
CA PRO A 66 10.78 16.05 15.32
C PRO A 66 12.24 15.96 15.70
N ASP A 67 12.62 14.88 16.39
CA ASP A 67 13.97 14.54 16.73
C ASP A 67 14.61 13.74 15.58
N TRP A 68 15.39 14.43 14.76
CA TRP A 68 15.98 13.84 13.58
C TRP A 68 17.11 12.85 13.90
N ASP A 69 17.82 12.99 15.03
CA ASP A 69 18.79 12.00 15.46
C ASP A 69 18.10 10.69 15.83
N GLN A 70 16.93 10.75 16.49
CA GLN A 70 16.07 9.57 16.72
C GLN A 70 15.64 8.90 15.41
N LEU A 71 15.29 9.67 14.36
CA LEU A 71 14.98 9.09 13.05
C LEU A 71 16.15 8.27 12.51
N LEU A 72 17.36 8.79 12.64
CA LEU A 72 18.58 8.14 12.13
C LEU A 72 18.99 6.93 12.97
N ASP A 73 18.56 6.85 14.21
CA ASP A 73 18.81 5.72 15.09
C ASP A 73 17.81 4.56 14.87
N ILE A 74 16.65 4.80 14.23
CA ILE A 74 15.73 3.72 13.87
C ILE A 74 16.45 2.72 12.95
N PRO A 75 16.53 1.42 13.32
CA PRO A 75 17.17 0.43 12.46
C PRO A 75 16.51 0.36 11.07
N TRP A 76 17.34 0.27 10.04
CA TRP A 76 16.84 -0.02 8.69
C TRP A 76 16.74 -1.54 8.54
N PRO A 77 15.59 -2.11 8.15
CA PRO A 77 15.38 -3.54 8.13
C PRO A 77 16.31 -4.22 7.12
N ARG A 78 16.74 -5.43 7.47
CA ARG A 78 17.56 -6.30 6.62
C ARG A 78 17.01 -7.71 6.69
N LEU A 79 17.12 -8.43 5.59
CA LEU A 79 16.79 -9.85 5.57
C LEU A 79 17.85 -10.65 6.34
N THR A 80 17.43 -11.68 7.04
CA THR A 80 18.32 -12.73 7.52
C THR A 80 18.80 -13.60 6.35
N ASP A 81 19.83 -14.40 6.55
CA ASP A 81 20.34 -15.30 5.50
C ASP A 81 19.25 -16.29 5.02
N GLU A 82 18.39 -16.77 5.91
CA GLU A 82 17.27 -17.67 5.59
C GLU A 82 16.20 -16.96 4.75
N GLU A 83 15.84 -15.73 5.11
CA GLU A 83 14.87 -14.91 4.38
C GLU A 83 15.40 -14.55 2.98
N GLN A 84 16.68 -14.19 2.89
CA GLN A 84 17.33 -13.91 1.61
C GLN A 84 17.40 -15.16 0.75
N ALA A 85 17.77 -16.32 1.31
CA ALA A 85 17.79 -17.58 0.58
C ALA A 85 16.40 -17.97 0.05
N PHE A 86 15.33 -17.74 0.82
CA PHE A 86 13.96 -17.96 0.35
C PHE A 86 13.56 -17.00 -0.77
N LEU A 87 13.98 -15.74 -0.69
CA LEU A 87 13.70 -14.72 -1.71
C LEU A 87 14.41 -15.04 -3.03
N ASP A 88 15.66 -15.51 -2.97
CA ASP A 88 16.50 -15.82 -4.14
C ASP A 88 16.28 -17.25 -4.65
N GLY A 89 15.80 -18.14 -3.82
CA GLY A 89 15.51 -19.55 -4.15
C GLY A 89 14.05 -19.77 -4.51
N GLU A 90 13.22 -20.09 -3.51
CA GLU A 90 11.81 -20.48 -3.72
C GLU A 90 10.98 -19.39 -4.39
N THR A 91 11.18 -18.12 -4.01
CA THR A 91 10.41 -17.02 -4.62
C THR A 91 10.84 -16.79 -6.07
N GLU A 92 12.12 -16.86 -6.36
CA GLU A 92 12.64 -16.79 -7.73
C GLU A 92 12.17 -17.96 -8.58
N GLN A 93 12.16 -19.17 -8.03
CA GLN A 93 11.63 -20.34 -8.73
C GLN A 93 10.14 -20.19 -9.03
N LEU A 94 9.36 -19.66 -8.08
CA LEU A 94 7.95 -19.37 -8.32
C LEU A 94 7.78 -18.33 -9.44
N CYS A 95 8.59 -17.27 -9.47
CA CYS A 95 8.55 -16.27 -10.54
C CYS A 95 8.78 -16.90 -11.92
N ARG A 96 9.72 -17.85 -12.05
CA ARG A 96 9.98 -18.56 -13.31
C ARG A 96 8.84 -19.48 -13.76
N MET A 97 7.99 -19.94 -12.83
CA MET A 97 6.82 -20.77 -13.13
C MET A 97 5.60 -19.94 -13.57
N ILE A 98 5.66 -18.60 -13.43
CA ILE A 98 4.53 -17.71 -13.73
C ILE A 98 4.47 -17.45 -15.23
N ASP A 99 3.36 -17.86 -15.84
CA ASP A 99 2.92 -17.43 -17.16
C ASP A 99 1.59 -16.69 -17.03
N ASP A 100 1.68 -15.36 -16.84
CA ASP A 100 0.53 -14.51 -16.58
C ASP A 100 -0.49 -14.48 -17.74
N TRP A 101 -0.02 -14.64 -18.99
CA TRP A 101 -0.88 -14.74 -20.16
C TRP A 101 -1.71 -16.03 -20.14
N ASN A 102 -1.07 -17.19 -19.95
CA ASN A 102 -1.78 -18.46 -19.86
C ASN A 102 -2.65 -18.56 -18.60
N PHE A 103 -2.25 -17.98 -17.48
CA PHE A 103 -3.11 -17.87 -16.31
C PHE A 103 -4.41 -17.13 -16.61
N THR A 104 -4.34 -16.04 -17.39
CA THR A 104 -5.52 -15.30 -17.84
C THR A 104 -6.44 -16.13 -18.69
N ARG A 105 -5.88 -16.88 -19.64
CA ARG A 105 -6.65 -17.77 -20.52
C ARG A 105 -7.34 -18.88 -19.72
N ARG A 106 -6.66 -19.43 -18.72
CA ARG A 106 -7.19 -20.48 -17.83
C ARG A 106 -8.16 -19.93 -16.77
N LEU A 107 -8.17 -18.63 -16.53
CA LEU A 107 -8.82 -17.97 -15.40
C LEU A 107 -8.34 -18.48 -14.03
N ASP A 108 -7.15 -19.07 -13.98
CA ASP A 108 -6.52 -19.59 -12.77
C ASP A 108 -5.02 -19.80 -12.96
N MET A 109 -4.28 -19.91 -11.86
CA MET A 109 -2.91 -20.42 -11.87
C MET A 109 -2.90 -21.91 -12.23
N SER A 110 -1.77 -22.41 -12.75
CA SER A 110 -1.64 -23.84 -13.01
C SER A 110 -1.66 -24.66 -11.71
N PRO A 111 -2.08 -25.94 -11.75
CA PRO A 111 -2.03 -26.82 -10.58
C PRO A 111 -0.63 -26.93 -9.97
N GLU A 112 0.41 -26.92 -10.80
CA GLU A 112 1.81 -27.00 -10.38
C GLU A 112 2.21 -25.74 -9.57
N VAL A 113 1.75 -24.56 -9.98
CA VAL A 113 1.97 -23.30 -9.25
C VAL A 113 1.23 -23.31 -7.92
N TRP A 114 -0.03 -23.75 -7.88
CA TRP A 114 -0.77 -23.91 -6.63
C TRP A 114 -0.08 -24.86 -5.66
N GLU A 115 0.37 -26.03 -6.15
CA GLU A 115 1.07 -27.02 -5.33
C GLU A 115 2.42 -26.48 -4.83
N PHE A 116 3.16 -25.75 -5.68
CA PHE A 116 4.42 -25.12 -5.29
C PHE A 116 4.20 -24.09 -4.17
N ILE A 117 3.22 -23.19 -4.31
CA ILE A 117 2.88 -22.19 -3.28
C ILE A 117 2.56 -22.90 -1.96
N ARG A 118 1.73 -23.93 -1.98
CA ARG A 118 1.33 -24.69 -0.79
C ARG A 118 2.52 -25.39 -0.13
N ARG A 119 3.31 -26.15 -0.90
CA ARG A 119 4.37 -27.01 -0.35
C ARG A 119 5.64 -26.28 0.05
N ARG A 120 5.89 -25.11 -0.54
CA ARG A 120 7.10 -24.34 -0.24
C ARG A 120 6.91 -23.34 0.89
N GLY A 121 5.73 -23.31 1.53
CA GLY A 121 5.47 -22.51 2.71
C GLY A 121 5.13 -21.05 2.45
N PHE A 122 4.66 -20.70 1.27
CA PHE A 122 4.24 -19.33 0.95
C PHE A 122 2.99 -18.89 1.74
N PHE A 123 2.18 -19.82 2.25
CA PHE A 123 1.05 -19.50 3.12
C PHE A 123 1.42 -19.33 4.60
N SER A 124 2.68 -19.56 4.96
CA SER A 124 3.13 -19.59 6.34
C SER A 124 4.33 -18.72 6.64
N LEU A 125 4.52 -17.64 5.87
CA LEU A 125 5.65 -16.72 6.05
C LEU A 125 5.69 -16.18 7.50
N ILE A 126 4.53 -15.77 8.03
CA ILE A 126 4.41 -15.19 9.38
C ILE A 126 4.21 -16.20 10.50
N ILE A 127 3.80 -17.45 10.18
CA ILE A 127 3.54 -18.47 11.19
C ILE A 127 4.87 -18.87 11.85
N PRO A 128 4.95 -18.91 13.20
CA PRO A 128 6.18 -19.27 13.90
C PRO A 128 6.70 -20.67 13.57
N LYS A 129 8.02 -20.85 13.68
CA LYS A 129 8.69 -22.12 13.40
C LYS A 129 8.21 -23.27 14.29
N GLU A 130 7.80 -22.99 15.51
CA GLU A 130 7.23 -23.99 16.46
C GLU A 130 5.97 -24.65 15.92
N PHE A 131 5.20 -23.96 15.07
CA PHE A 131 4.03 -24.52 14.36
C PHE A 131 4.37 -24.99 12.93
N GLY A 132 5.65 -25.05 12.58
CA GLY A 132 6.11 -25.49 11.25
C GLY A 132 6.06 -24.41 10.16
N GLY A 133 5.84 -23.14 10.52
CA GLY A 133 5.90 -22.00 9.61
C GLY A 133 7.31 -21.49 9.39
N LYS A 134 7.44 -20.37 8.68
CA LYS A 134 8.73 -19.72 8.38
C LYS A 134 9.19 -18.78 9.49
N GLY A 135 8.27 -18.13 10.20
CA GLY A 135 8.58 -17.11 11.21
C GLY A 135 9.35 -15.92 10.66
N PHE A 136 9.04 -15.53 9.43
CA PHE A 136 9.73 -14.45 8.72
C PHE A 136 9.27 -13.08 9.22
N SER A 137 10.17 -12.10 9.09
CA SER A 137 9.93 -10.70 9.40
C SER A 137 8.88 -10.09 8.48
N ALA A 138 8.26 -9.00 8.92
CA ALA A 138 7.36 -8.20 8.09
C ALA A 138 8.07 -7.66 6.85
N TYR A 139 9.37 -7.35 6.97
CA TYR A 139 10.18 -6.93 5.85
C TYR A 139 10.38 -8.05 4.82
N ALA A 140 10.67 -9.27 5.25
CA ALA A 140 10.79 -10.42 4.36
C ALA A 140 9.47 -10.73 3.64
N HIS A 141 8.34 -10.76 4.38
CA HIS A 141 7.02 -10.88 3.78
C HIS A 141 6.78 -9.81 2.71
N SER A 142 7.08 -8.54 3.03
CA SER A 142 6.97 -7.43 2.09
C SER A 142 7.84 -7.61 0.83
N GLN A 143 9.06 -8.15 0.97
CA GLN A 143 9.96 -8.41 -0.16
C GLN A 143 9.45 -9.54 -1.07
N VAL A 144 8.96 -10.63 -0.49
CA VAL A 144 8.35 -11.75 -1.24
C VAL A 144 7.15 -11.25 -2.07
N VAL A 145 6.23 -10.52 -1.45
CA VAL A 145 5.05 -9.97 -2.15
C VAL A 145 5.46 -8.96 -3.23
N THR A 146 6.46 -8.11 -2.97
CA THR A 146 6.99 -7.14 -3.95
C THR A 146 7.52 -7.85 -5.18
N LYS A 147 8.29 -8.94 -4.99
CA LYS A 147 8.87 -9.73 -6.08
C LYS A 147 7.78 -10.42 -6.91
N LEU A 148 6.84 -11.09 -6.26
CA LEU A 148 5.73 -11.77 -6.93
C LEU A 148 4.81 -10.82 -7.70
N ALA A 149 4.51 -9.65 -7.12
CA ALA A 149 3.62 -8.67 -7.74
C ALA A 149 4.19 -8.04 -9.02
N ALA A 150 5.51 -8.02 -9.16
CA ALA A 150 6.16 -7.62 -10.40
C ALA A 150 6.02 -8.67 -11.51
N CYS A 151 5.77 -9.94 -11.16
CA CYS A 151 5.56 -11.02 -12.13
C CYS A 151 4.08 -11.18 -12.49
N SER A 152 3.22 -11.31 -11.47
CA SER A 152 1.76 -11.42 -11.63
C SER A 152 1.04 -11.11 -10.34
N SER A 153 -0.14 -10.49 -10.46
CA SER A 153 -1.01 -10.23 -9.30
C SER A 153 -1.61 -11.52 -8.71
N ALA A 154 -1.76 -12.58 -9.49
CA ALA A 154 -2.42 -13.81 -9.03
C ALA A 154 -1.66 -14.52 -7.90
N PRO A 155 -0.38 -14.90 -8.05
CA PRO A 155 0.39 -15.47 -6.96
C PRO A 155 0.63 -14.45 -5.83
N ALA A 156 0.86 -13.16 -6.16
CA ALA A 156 1.07 -12.13 -5.14
C ALA A 156 -0.12 -12.01 -4.18
N VAL A 157 -1.36 -11.91 -4.71
CA VAL A 157 -2.59 -11.81 -3.90
C VAL A 157 -2.85 -13.12 -3.16
N SER A 158 -2.59 -14.28 -3.78
CA SER A 158 -2.78 -15.59 -3.15
C SER A 158 -1.83 -15.81 -1.97
N VAL A 159 -0.61 -15.26 -2.03
CA VAL A 159 0.39 -15.35 -0.95
C VAL A 159 0.15 -14.28 0.13
N MET A 160 -0.15 -13.03 -0.26
CA MET A 160 -0.26 -11.93 0.72
C MET A 160 -1.42 -12.10 1.69
N VAL A 161 -2.57 -12.63 1.23
CA VAL A 161 -3.78 -12.71 2.08
C VAL A 161 -3.62 -13.70 3.23
N PRO A 162 -3.14 -14.94 3.06
CA PRO A 162 -2.86 -15.83 4.18
C PRO A 162 -1.93 -15.23 5.24
N ASN A 163 -0.99 -14.40 4.82
CA ASN A 163 0.05 -13.82 5.66
C ASN A 163 -0.27 -12.44 6.24
N SER A 164 -1.46 -11.87 5.97
CA SER A 164 -1.81 -10.53 6.46
C SER A 164 -3.26 -10.34 6.85
N LEU A 165 -4.18 -11.01 6.17
CA LEU A 165 -5.62 -10.93 6.38
C LEU A 165 -6.23 -12.31 6.63
N GLY A 166 -5.40 -13.32 6.75
CA GLY A 166 -5.80 -14.68 7.03
C GLY A 166 -6.04 -14.92 8.53
N PRO A 167 -6.72 -16.01 8.88
CA PRO A 167 -6.96 -16.37 10.27
C PRO A 167 -5.68 -16.65 11.08
N ALA A 168 -4.54 -16.90 10.45
CA ALA A 168 -3.30 -17.23 11.14
C ALA A 168 -2.87 -16.14 12.14
N GLU A 169 -2.91 -14.87 11.73
CA GLU A 169 -2.54 -13.76 12.62
C GLU A 169 -3.50 -13.65 13.82
N LEU A 170 -4.81 -13.78 13.56
CA LEU A 170 -5.82 -13.79 14.61
C LEU A 170 -5.64 -14.97 15.58
N LEU A 171 -5.32 -16.16 15.06
CA LEU A 171 -5.05 -17.34 15.89
C LEU A 171 -3.80 -17.16 16.75
N MET A 172 -2.72 -16.63 16.19
CA MET A 172 -1.49 -16.37 16.95
C MET A 172 -1.72 -15.37 18.09
N ALA A 173 -2.50 -14.33 17.84
CA ALA A 173 -2.76 -13.27 18.82
C ALA A 173 -3.81 -13.68 19.86
N TYR A 174 -4.87 -14.36 19.46
CA TYR A 174 -6.07 -14.55 20.28
C TYR A 174 -6.55 -15.99 20.38
N GLY A 175 -6.08 -16.90 19.53
CA GLY A 175 -6.51 -18.29 19.54
C GLY A 175 -6.22 -18.99 20.86
N THR A 176 -7.09 -19.92 21.28
CA THR A 176 -6.76 -20.84 22.36
C THR A 176 -5.61 -21.76 21.94
N ASP A 177 -4.90 -22.35 22.90
CA ASP A 177 -3.81 -23.29 22.59
C ASP A 177 -4.30 -24.44 21.70
N ALA A 178 -5.50 -24.98 22.00
CA ALA A 178 -6.12 -26.02 21.18
C ALA A 178 -6.41 -25.59 19.74
N GLN A 179 -6.81 -24.32 19.54
CA GLN A 179 -7.00 -23.76 18.21
C GLN A 179 -5.67 -23.55 17.48
N LYS A 180 -4.65 -23.03 18.17
CA LYS A 180 -3.29 -22.86 17.62
C LYS A 180 -2.68 -24.19 17.19
N ASP A 181 -2.71 -25.18 18.09
CA ASP A 181 -2.14 -26.52 17.85
C ASP A 181 -2.84 -27.27 16.71
N HIS A 182 -4.14 -27.02 16.53
CA HIS A 182 -4.90 -27.66 15.45
C HIS A 182 -4.70 -26.98 14.11
N TRP A 183 -4.81 -25.64 14.05
CA TRP A 183 -4.90 -24.92 12.79
C TRP A 183 -3.55 -24.43 12.25
N LEU A 184 -2.67 -23.89 13.10
CA LEU A 184 -1.43 -23.28 12.64
C LEU A 184 -0.51 -24.28 11.91
N PRO A 185 -0.32 -25.52 12.38
CA PRO A 185 0.48 -26.51 11.64
C PRO A 185 -0.12 -26.91 10.28
N ARG A 186 -1.45 -26.95 10.18
CA ARG A 186 -2.15 -27.28 8.92
C ARG A 186 -2.04 -26.15 7.91
N LEU A 187 -2.19 -24.90 8.35
CA LEU A 187 -1.93 -23.71 7.55
C LEU A 187 -0.46 -23.64 7.10
N ALA A 188 0.46 -23.96 8.01
CA ALA A 188 1.90 -23.93 7.72
C ALA A 188 2.30 -24.93 6.63
N ARG A 189 1.73 -26.13 6.64
CA ARG A 189 1.99 -27.14 5.59
C ARG A 189 1.22 -26.90 4.28
N GLY A 190 0.30 -25.92 4.27
CA GLY A 190 -0.61 -25.68 3.14
C GLY A 190 -1.68 -26.78 2.97
N ASP A 191 -1.94 -27.56 4.03
CA ASP A 191 -3.06 -28.50 4.07
C ASP A 191 -4.39 -27.73 4.08
N ASP A 192 -4.39 -26.58 4.75
CA ASP A 192 -5.50 -25.63 4.75
C ASP A 192 -5.15 -24.34 3.98
N VAL A 193 -6.14 -23.87 3.23
CA VAL A 193 -6.11 -22.60 2.51
C VAL A 193 -7.07 -21.63 3.21
N PRO A 194 -6.56 -20.55 3.83
CA PRO A 194 -7.39 -19.65 4.61
C PRO A 194 -8.06 -18.57 3.75
N ALA A 195 -9.25 -18.12 4.19
CA ALA A 195 -9.89 -16.88 3.72
C ALA A 195 -10.41 -16.07 4.91
N PHE A 196 -10.78 -14.81 4.69
CA PHE A 196 -11.36 -13.97 5.73
C PHE A 196 -12.62 -13.25 5.24
N ALA A 197 -13.76 -13.60 5.83
CA ALA A 197 -15.09 -13.18 5.43
C ALA A 197 -15.60 -12.01 6.30
N LEU A 198 -15.26 -10.77 5.91
CA LEU A 198 -15.67 -9.54 6.61
C LEU A 198 -16.78 -8.81 5.85
N THR A 199 -16.50 -8.42 4.60
CA THR A 199 -17.36 -7.52 3.82
C THR A 199 -18.68 -8.18 3.42
N SER A 200 -19.80 -7.49 3.69
CA SER A 200 -21.14 -7.88 3.28
C SER A 200 -21.77 -6.86 2.32
N PRO A 201 -22.91 -7.16 1.66
CA PRO A 201 -23.56 -6.25 0.72
C PRO A 201 -23.84 -4.86 1.27
N TRP A 202 -24.16 -4.76 2.55
CA TRP A 202 -24.55 -3.51 3.22
C TRP A 202 -23.46 -2.86 4.06
N ALA A 203 -22.33 -3.55 4.30
CA ALA A 203 -21.23 -3.09 5.13
C ALA A 203 -19.89 -3.35 4.45
N GLY A 204 -19.35 -2.31 3.79
CA GLY A 204 -18.01 -2.28 3.20
C GLY A 204 -17.10 -1.35 4.00
N SER A 205 -17.11 -0.06 3.68
CA SER A 205 -16.35 0.97 4.42
C SER A 205 -16.82 1.13 5.86
N ASP A 206 -18.09 0.94 6.12
CA ASP A 206 -18.69 0.86 7.46
C ASP A 206 -18.68 -0.59 7.96
N ALA A 207 -17.51 -1.14 8.19
CA ALA A 207 -17.33 -2.54 8.59
C ALA A 207 -17.87 -2.84 10.00
N ALA A 208 -18.09 -1.81 10.83
CA ALA A 208 -18.69 -1.98 12.15
C ALA A 208 -20.21 -2.22 12.09
N SER A 209 -20.87 -1.90 10.98
CA SER A 209 -22.32 -2.02 10.76
C SER A 209 -22.70 -3.28 9.98
N ILE A 210 -21.93 -4.37 10.10
CA ILE A 210 -22.26 -5.63 9.42
C ILE A 210 -23.62 -6.15 9.87
N PRO A 211 -24.51 -6.49 8.91
CA PRO A 211 -25.84 -7.01 9.23
C PRO A 211 -25.86 -8.51 9.51
N ASP A 212 -24.77 -9.20 9.22
CA ASP A 212 -24.62 -10.63 9.47
C ASP A 212 -24.76 -10.88 10.97
N ALA A 213 -25.64 -11.79 11.36
CA ALA A 213 -26.04 -11.96 12.74
C ALA A 213 -25.98 -13.43 13.17
N GLY A 214 -25.55 -13.62 14.40
CA GLY A 214 -25.61 -14.91 15.12
C GLY A 214 -26.43 -14.78 16.39
N VAL A 215 -27.13 -15.83 16.75
CA VAL A 215 -27.91 -15.94 18.00
C VAL A 215 -27.44 -17.16 18.77
N ILE A 216 -27.09 -16.96 20.04
CA ILE A 216 -26.72 -18.05 20.95
C ILE A 216 -27.90 -18.99 21.16
N CYS A 217 -27.66 -20.28 21.05
CA CYS A 217 -28.70 -21.31 21.26
C CYS A 217 -28.10 -22.68 21.52
N HIS A 218 -28.91 -23.57 21.99
CA HIS A 218 -28.58 -25.00 22.06
C HIS A 218 -28.77 -25.66 20.69
N GLY A 219 -27.85 -26.53 20.29
CA GLY A 219 -27.94 -27.34 19.09
C GLY A 219 -27.21 -28.68 19.18
N ARG A 220 -27.15 -29.42 18.08
CA ARG A 220 -26.43 -30.70 18.00
C ARG A 220 -25.15 -30.55 17.19
N TRP A 221 -24.04 -30.93 17.78
CA TRP A 221 -22.72 -31.01 17.15
C TRP A 221 -22.08 -32.36 17.43
N LYS A 222 -21.63 -33.04 16.36
CA LYS A 222 -21.03 -34.40 16.50
C LYS A 222 -21.85 -35.35 17.39
N GLY A 223 -23.17 -35.29 17.21
CA GLY A 223 -24.12 -36.14 17.95
C GLY A 223 -24.45 -35.72 19.40
N ARG A 224 -23.81 -34.71 19.96
CA ARG A 224 -24.01 -34.18 21.31
C ARG A 224 -24.83 -32.89 21.29
N LYS A 225 -25.63 -32.65 22.33
CA LYS A 225 -26.27 -31.36 22.59
C LYS A 225 -25.17 -30.41 23.15
N VAL A 226 -24.92 -29.33 22.47
CA VAL A 226 -23.94 -28.33 22.88
C VAL A 226 -24.53 -26.93 22.80
N LEU A 227 -23.95 -26.00 23.54
CA LEU A 227 -24.18 -24.57 23.35
C LEU A 227 -23.43 -24.12 22.09
N GLY A 228 -24.08 -23.37 21.28
CA GLY A 228 -23.54 -22.84 20.02
C GLY A 228 -24.27 -21.58 19.60
N MET A 229 -24.22 -21.28 18.33
CA MET A 229 -24.85 -20.11 17.73
C MET A 229 -25.41 -20.46 16.37
N ARG A 230 -26.55 -19.86 15.99
CA ARG A 230 -27.11 -19.92 14.63
C ARG A 230 -26.79 -18.63 13.91
N VAL A 231 -26.03 -18.74 12.82
CA VAL A 231 -25.47 -17.56 12.12
C VAL A 231 -26.04 -17.50 10.72
N THR A 232 -26.53 -16.32 10.33
CA THR A 232 -26.92 -15.98 8.96
C THR A 232 -25.97 -14.89 8.42
N PHE A 233 -25.36 -15.15 7.26
CA PHE A 233 -24.36 -14.27 6.68
C PHE A 233 -24.37 -14.32 5.14
N ASP A 234 -24.10 -13.17 4.52
CA ASP A 234 -23.84 -13.03 3.08
C ASP A 234 -22.59 -12.19 2.87
N LYS A 235 -21.49 -12.86 2.58
CA LYS A 235 -20.17 -12.23 2.39
C LYS A 235 -19.79 -12.17 0.93
N ARG A 236 -19.14 -11.07 0.51
CA ARG A 236 -18.70 -10.85 -0.86
C ARG A 236 -17.29 -10.29 -0.95
N TYR A 237 -16.68 -10.41 -2.12
CA TYR A 237 -15.32 -9.98 -2.41
C TYR A 237 -14.23 -10.71 -1.59
N ILE A 238 -14.55 -11.93 -1.13
CA ILE A 238 -13.64 -12.67 -0.27
C ILE A 238 -12.54 -13.33 -1.10
N THR A 239 -11.32 -12.88 -0.91
CA THR A 239 -10.14 -13.46 -1.56
C THR A 239 -9.92 -14.87 -1.05
N LEU A 240 -9.60 -15.79 -1.96
CA LEU A 240 -9.47 -17.23 -1.78
C LEU A 240 -10.77 -17.98 -1.45
N ALA A 241 -11.93 -17.33 -1.29
CA ALA A 241 -13.20 -18.00 -1.00
C ALA A 241 -13.50 -19.22 -1.90
N PRO A 242 -13.29 -19.17 -3.24
CA PRO A 242 -13.58 -20.32 -4.09
C PRO A 242 -12.74 -21.57 -3.78
N VAL A 243 -11.56 -21.41 -3.20
CA VAL A 243 -10.58 -22.48 -2.95
C VAL A 243 -10.23 -22.68 -1.47
N CYS A 244 -10.74 -21.83 -0.58
CA CYS A 244 -10.45 -21.95 0.85
C CYS A 244 -10.96 -23.25 1.42
N THR A 245 -10.29 -23.77 2.45
CA THR A 245 -10.72 -24.91 3.25
C THR A 245 -11.25 -24.46 4.62
N VAL A 246 -10.81 -23.28 5.05
CA VAL A 246 -11.22 -22.65 6.32
C VAL A 246 -11.29 -21.14 6.13
N PHE A 247 -12.21 -20.48 6.81
CA PHE A 247 -12.30 -19.03 6.76
C PHE A 247 -12.65 -18.42 8.13
N GLY A 248 -12.08 -17.28 8.41
CA GLY A 248 -12.52 -16.40 9.48
C GLY A 248 -13.83 -15.71 9.09
N LEU A 249 -14.83 -15.73 9.95
CA LEU A 249 -16.14 -15.11 9.73
C LEU A 249 -16.40 -14.04 10.78
N ALA A 250 -16.64 -12.81 10.37
CA ALA A 250 -17.07 -11.72 11.25
C ALA A 250 -18.59 -11.52 11.15
N PHE A 251 -19.25 -11.43 12.29
CA PHE A 251 -20.70 -11.23 12.41
C PHE A 251 -21.03 -10.61 13.76
N ARG A 252 -22.24 -10.06 13.92
CA ARG A 252 -22.74 -9.54 15.18
C ARG A 252 -23.43 -10.66 15.96
N LEU A 253 -23.10 -10.85 17.25
CA LEU A 253 -23.60 -11.93 18.07
C LEU A 253 -24.56 -11.42 19.13
N TYR A 254 -25.68 -12.11 19.27
CA TYR A 254 -26.74 -11.82 20.24
C TYR A 254 -27.01 -13.01 21.17
N ASP A 255 -27.34 -12.71 22.43
CA ASP A 255 -27.69 -13.70 23.47
C ASP A 255 -29.03 -13.33 24.16
N PRO A 256 -30.18 -13.39 23.45
CA PRO A 256 -31.46 -12.99 24.01
C PRO A 256 -31.98 -13.91 25.12
N GLU A 257 -31.44 -15.14 25.23
CA GLU A 257 -31.78 -16.09 26.29
C GLU A 257 -30.82 -16.03 27.49
N HIS A 258 -29.83 -15.11 27.43
CA HIS A 258 -28.84 -14.94 28.52
C HIS A 258 -28.06 -16.22 28.88
N LEU A 259 -27.71 -17.01 27.86
CA LEU A 259 -26.97 -18.26 28.04
C LEU A 259 -25.47 -18.10 28.31
N LEU A 260 -24.92 -16.95 27.98
CA LEU A 260 -23.49 -16.55 28.21
C LEU A 260 -23.34 -15.46 29.27
N GLY A 261 -24.38 -14.69 29.57
CA GLY A 261 -24.28 -13.56 30.52
C GLY A 261 -25.48 -12.61 30.45
N GLU A 262 -25.36 -11.45 31.09
CA GLU A 262 -26.47 -10.50 31.22
C GLU A 262 -26.70 -9.61 29.98
N THR A 263 -25.78 -9.63 29.02
CA THR A 263 -25.79 -8.72 27.86
C THR A 263 -26.41 -9.40 26.66
N GLU A 264 -27.49 -8.84 26.10
CA GLU A 264 -28.16 -9.38 24.91
C GLU A 264 -27.35 -9.13 23.64
N ASP A 265 -26.86 -7.92 23.39
CA ASP A 265 -26.02 -7.58 22.23
C ASP A 265 -24.55 -7.69 22.62
N LEU A 266 -23.95 -8.85 22.34
CA LEU A 266 -22.54 -9.10 22.65
C LEU A 266 -21.60 -8.31 21.77
N GLY A 267 -21.99 -7.94 20.55
CA GLY A 267 -21.17 -7.20 19.61
C GLY A 267 -20.56 -8.07 18.51
N ILE A 268 -19.60 -7.48 17.76
CA ILE A 268 -18.93 -8.18 16.67
C ILE A 268 -18.06 -9.31 17.22
N THR A 269 -18.26 -10.49 16.64
CA THR A 269 -17.57 -11.73 17.00
C THR A 269 -16.87 -12.29 15.77
N VAL A 270 -15.74 -12.95 15.95
CA VAL A 270 -14.99 -13.62 14.88
C VAL A 270 -14.92 -15.11 15.16
N ALA A 271 -15.35 -15.92 14.20
CA ALA A 271 -15.29 -17.38 14.27
C ALA A 271 -14.44 -17.95 13.14
N LEU A 272 -13.78 -19.09 13.39
CA LEU A 272 -13.07 -19.86 12.39
C LEU A 272 -13.93 -21.03 11.92
N VAL A 273 -14.32 -21.02 10.66
CA VAL A 273 -15.33 -21.92 10.10
C VAL A 273 -14.71 -22.80 9.00
N PRO A 274 -14.76 -24.13 9.13
CA PRO A 274 -14.41 -25.02 8.04
C PRO A 274 -15.36 -24.83 6.83
N ARG A 275 -14.83 -24.85 5.63
CA ARG A 275 -15.62 -24.73 4.40
C ARG A 275 -16.72 -25.78 4.28
N GLU A 276 -16.40 -27.02 4.65
CA GLU A 276 -17.31 -28.17 4.57
C GLU A 276 -18.38 -28.18 5.69
N HIS A 277 -18.42 -27.11 6.51
CA HIS A 277 -19.41 -27.04 7.59
C HIS A 277 -20.84 -26.99 7.00
N PRO A 278 -21.77 -27.80 7.52
CA PRO A 278 -23.14 -27.89 6.99
C PRO A 278 -23.84 -26.52 6.94
N GLY A 279 -24.38 -26.18 5.78
CA GLY A 279 -25.06 -24.91 5.55
C GLY A 279 -24.17 -23.77 5.02
N VAL A 280 -22.86 -24.01 4.88
CA VAL A 280 -21.93 -23.05 4.26
C VAL A 280 -21.94 -23.21 2.74
N GLU A 281 -22.12 -22.12 2.02
CA GLU A 281 -22.09 -22.06 0.57
C GLU A 281 -20.86 -21.28 0.08
N THR A 282 -19.99 -21.93 -0.67
CA THR A 282 -18.80 -21.36 -1.32
C THR A 282 -18.66 -21.88 -2.75
N GLY A 283 -17.54 -21.56 -3.43
CA GLY A 283 -17.20 -22.12 -4.73
C GLY A 283 -17.64 -21.28 -5.93
N ARG A 284 -18.43 -20.23 -5.71
CA ARG A 284 -18.66 -19.21 -6.76
C ARG A 284 -17.56 -18.16 -6.72
N ARG A 285 -17.31 -17.50 -7.87
CA ARG A 285 -16.26 -16.49 -7.93
C ARG A 285 -16.75 -15.16 -8.50
N HIS A 286 -16.06 -14.10 -8.12
CA HIS A 286 -16.04 -12.81 -8.78
C HIS A 286 -14.85 -12.73 -9.75
N LEU A 287 -14.94 -11.83 -10.72
CA LEU A 287 -13.84 -11.51 -11.66
C LEU A 287 -13.48 -10.03 -11.50
N PRO A 288 -12.64 -9.66 -10.52
CA PRO A 288 -12.31 -8.27 -10.26
C PRO A 288 -11.41 -7.73 -11.38
N LEU A 289 -11.99 -6.98 -12.33
CA LEU A 289 -11.30 -6.40 -13.49
C LEU A 289 -10.45 -7.43 -14.26
N ASP A 290 -11.03 -8.59 -14.51
CA ASP A 290 -10.37 -9.73 -15.16
C ASP A 290 -9.11 -10.25 -14.46
N ALA A 291 -8.91 -9.87 -13.21
CA ALA A 291 -7.89 -10.47 -12.37
C ALA A 291 -8.26 -11.92 -12.05
N ILE A 292 -7.26 -12.78 -12.11
CA ILE A 292 -7.49 -14.23 -12.12
C ILE A 292 -7.31 -14.90 -10.74
N TRP A 293 -6.86 -14.16 -9.71
CA TRP A 293 -6.82 -14.75 -8.38
C TRP A 293 -8.22 -15.11 -7.89
N MET A 294 -8.29 -16.14 -7.08
CA MET A 294 -9.56 -16.61 -6.54
C MET A 294 -10.20 -15.57 -5.60
N ASN A 295 -11.40 -15.14 -5.94
CA ASN A 295 -12.22 -14.22 -5.16
C ASN A 295 -13.69 -14.58 -5.34
N GLY A 296 -14.48 -14.54 -4.26
CA GLY A 296 -15.87 -14.95 -4.37
C GLY A 296 -16.74 -14.65 -3.14
N PRO A 297 -18.02 -15.02 -3.19
CA PRO A 297 -18.91 -14.93 -2.04
C PRO A 297 -18.75 -16.14 -1.11
N ILE A 298 -19.13 -15.94 0.16
CA ILE A 298 -19.37 -17.00 1.16
C ILE A 298 -20.70 -16.71 1.83
N ARG A 299 -21.61 -17.66 1.86
CA ARG A 299 -22.97 -17.51 2.39
C ARG A 299 -23.35 -18.62 3.34
N GLY A 300 -24.31 -18.32 4.21
CA GLY A 300 -24.94 -19.29 5.08
C GLY A 300 -26.24 -18.73 5.66
N THR A 301 -27.26 -19.58 5.78
CA THR A 301 -28.55 -19.23 6.38
C THR A 301 -28.85 -20.16 7.52
N ASP A 302 -29.02 -19.61 8.72
CA ASP A 302 -29.34 -20.35 9.95
C ASP A 302 -28.33 -21.48 10.24
N VAL A 303 -27.04 -21.24 10.01
CA VAL A 303 -25.96 -22.21 10.15
C VAL A 303 -25.65 -22.39 11.63
N PHE A 304 -25.83 -23.62 12.18
CA PHE A 304 -25.45 -23.90 13.53
C PHE A 304 -23.94 -24.09 13.67
N MET A 305 -23.30 -23.30 14.52
CA MET A 305 -21.86 -23.36 14.83
C MET A 305 -21.68 -23.55 16.33
N PRO A 306 -20.81 -24.48 16.79
CA PRO A 306 -20.48 -24.60 18.21
C PRO A 306 -19.64 -23.38 18.66
N LEU A 307 -19.73 -23.01 19.95
CA LEU A 307 -18.98 -21.86 20.49
C LEU A 307 -17.45 -22.02 20.37
N GLU A 308 -16.95 -23.23 20.27
CA GLU A 308 -15.54 -23.53 20.06
C GLU A 308 -14.98 -22.97 18.73
N PHE A 309 -15.87 -22.57 17.80
CA PHE A 309 -15.46 -21.90 16.56
C PHE A 309 -15.10 -20.43 16.77
N ILE A 310 -15.55 -19.80 17.86
CA ILE A 310 -15.13 -18.41 18.19
C ILE A 310 -13.62 -18.42 18.42
N ILE A 311 -12.89 -17.55 17.74
CA ILE A 311 -11.44 -17.41 17.93
C ILE A 311 -11.19 -16.89 19.35
N GLY A 312 -10.37 -17.64 20.11
CA GLY A 312 -10.14 -17.41 21.53
C GLY A 312 -11.20 -18.01 22.45
N GLY A 313 -12.20 -18.71 21.89
CA GLY A 313 -13.24 -19.40 22.67
C GLY A 313 -14.43 -18.50 23.06
N PRO A 314 -15.37 -19.04 23.82
CA PRO A 314 -16.62 -18.34 24.20
C PRO A 314 -16.39 -17.01 24.93
N GLU A 315 -15.31 -16.90 25.67
CA GLU A 315 -14.93 -15.69 26.43
C GLU A 315 -14.61 -14.49 25.52
N MET A 316 -14.29 -14.75 24.24
CA MET A 316 -14.00 -13.73 23.22
C MET A 316 -15.24 -13.36 22.39
N ALA A 317 -16.43 -13.86 22.77
CA ALA A 317 -17.68 -13.41 22.17
C ALA A 317 -17.86 -11.89 22.31
N GLY A 318 -18.19 -11.20 21.21
CA GLY A 318 -18.33 -9.74 21.17
C GLY A 318 -17.02 -8.96 21.11
N ARG A 319 -15.86 -9.62 21.19
CA ARG A 319 -14.54 -8.99 21.16
C ARG A 319 -13.88 -8.95 19.78
N GLY A 320 -14.61 -9.29 18.75
CA GLY A 320 -14.07 -9.37 17.39
C GLY A 320 -13.65 -8.02 16.80
N TRP A 321 -14.25 -6.91 17.19
CA TRP A 321 -13.89 -5.61 16.63
C TRP A 321 -12.47 -5.17 17.01
N PRO A 322 -12.06 -5.16 18.28
CA PRO A 322 -10.65 -4.90 18.64
C PRO A 322 -9.67 -5.84 17.94
N MET A 323 -9.97 -7.13 17.89
CA MET A 323 -9.14 -8.13 17.19
C MET A 323 -8.90 -7.76 15.72
N LEU A 324 -9.97 -7.35 15.02
CA LEU A 324 -9.90 -6.95 13.63
C LEU A 324 -9.09 -5.67 13.44
N MET A 325 -9.26 -4.69 14.33
CA MET A 325 -8.55 -3.42 14.22
C MET A 325 -7.05 -3.59 14.41
N GLU A 326 -6.61 -4.46 15.29
CA GLU A 326 -5.20 -4.76 15.51
C GLU A 326 -4.57 -5.53 14.34
N CYS A 327 -5.21 -6.62 13.91
CA CYS A 327 -4.67 -7.46 12.84
C CYS A 327 -4.77 -6.82 11.45
N LEU A 328 -5.87 -6.12 11.13
CA LEU A 328 -6.02 -5.44 9.83
C LEU A 328 -5.01 -4.28 9.64
N ALA A 329 -4.52 -3.70 10.72
CA ALA A 329 -3.49 -2.66 10.63
C ALA A 329 -2.16 -3.22 10.11
N ALA A 330 -1.77 -4.41 10.53
CA ALA A 330 -0.55 -5.08 10.07
C ALA A 330 -0.64 -5.41 8.56
N GLY A 331 -1.72 -6.04 8.12
CA GLY A 331 -1.95 -6.35 6.71
C GLY A 331 -1.88 -5.12 5.80
N ARG A 332 -2.55 -4.04 6.20
CA ARG A 332 -2.53 -2.75 5.48
C ARG A 332 -1.12 -2.15 5.38
N SER A 333 -0.27 -2.41 6.36
CA SER A 333 1.12 -1.91 6.38
C SER A 333 2.03 -2.65 5.40
N ILE A 334 1.74 -3.91 5.08
CA ILE A 334 2.64 -4.80 4.32
C ILE A 334 2.12 -5.06 2.91
N SER A 335 0.93 -5.66 2.80
CA SER A 335 0.45 -6.33 1.59
C SER A 335 0.26 -5.40 0.40
N LEU A 336 -0.60 -4.38 0.54
CA LEU A 336 -0.86 -3.45 -0.57
C LEU A 336 0.33 -2.54 -0.87
N PRO A 337 1.07 -2.02 0.13
CA PRO A 337 2.32 -1.30 -0.15
C PRO A 337 3.33 -2.16 -0.91
N ALA A 338 3.51 -3.42 -0.54
CA ALA A 338 4.41 -4.35 -1.22
C ALA A 338 3.99 -4.63 -2.68
N ALA A 339 2.73 -5.04 -2.88
CA ALA A 339 2.23 -5.38 -4.21
C ALA A 339 2.30 -4.16 -5.17
N ASN A 340 1.87 -2.99 -4.71
CA ASN A 340 1.89 -1.79 -5.54
C ASN A 340 3.31 -1.23 -5.77
N THR A 341 4.23 -1.44 -4.84
CA THR A 341 5.65 -1.11 -5.06
C THR A 341 6.29 -2.07 -6.07
N GLY A 342 5.98 -3.37 -6.02
CA GLY A 342 6.43 -4.34 -7.03
C GLY A 342 6.00 -3.94 -8.45
N THR A 343 4.75 -3.53 -8.60
CA THR A 343 4.22 -2.97 -9.84
C THR A 343 4.98 -1.72 -10.31
N GLN A 344 5.31 -0.80 -9.40
CA GLN A 344 6.08 0.40 -9.74
C GLN A 344 7.51 0.06 -10.16
N LYS A 345 8.16 -0.90 -9.49
CA LYS A 345 9.51 -1.38 -9.81
C LYS A 345 9.55 -2.05 -11.20
N LEU A 346 8.54 -2.88 -11.52
CA LEU A 346 8.37 -3.42 -12.87
C LEU A 346 8.24 -2.29 -13.90
N THR A 347 7.36 -1.32 -13.63
CA THR A 347 7.14 -0.18 -14.52
C THR A 347 8.43 0.61 -14.74
N ALA A 348 9.15 0.95 -13.67
CA ALA A 348 10.41 1.69 -13.76
C ALA A 348 11.45 0.93 -14.61
N ARG A 349 11.60 -0.38 -14.38
CA ARG A 349 12.57 -1.19 -15.09
C ARG A 349 12.22 -1.39 -16.56
N ALA A 350 11.00 -1.84 -16.83
CA ALA A 350 10.57 -2.18 -18.19
C ALA A 350 10.39 -0.94 -19.07
N VAL A 351 9.73 0.11 -18.54
CA VAL A 351 9.47 1.34 -19.30
C VAL A 351 10.76 2.11 -19.56
N GLY A 352 11.69 2.15 -18.59
CA GLY A 352 13.01 2.74 -18.80
C GLY A 352 13.79 2.06 -19.91
N ALA A 353 13.86 0.72 -19.89
CA ALA A 353 14.49 -0.06 -20.95
C ALA A 353 13.82 0.18 -22.31
N TYR A 354 12.48 0.11 -22.37
CA TYR A 354 11.73 0.36 -23.59
C TYR A 354 11.99 1.77 -24.15
N ALA A 355 12.00 2.77 -23.30
CA ALA A 355 12.25 4.17 -23.71
C ALA A 355 13.65 4.40 -24.30
N ARG A 356 14.65 3.59 -23.92
CA ARG A 356 15.99 3.60 -24.52
C ARG A 356 16.02 2.86 -25.86
N VAL A 357 15.35 1.70 -25.96
CA VAL A 357 15.35 0.83 -27.14
C VAL A 357 14.47 1.40 -28.26
N ARG A 358 13.26 1.86 -27.93
CA ARG A 358 12.31 2.42 -28.88
C ARG A 358 12.78 3.75 -29.42
N ARG A 359 12.79 3.87 -30.75
CA ARG A 359 13.18 5.13 -31.42
C ARG A 359 12.02 5.71 -32.24
N GLN A 360 11.90 7.01 -32.18
CA GLN A 360 11.11 7.81 -33.13
C GLN A 360 11.96 9.02 -33.55
N PHE A 361 11.72 9.50 -34.77
CA PHE A 361 12.56 10.57 -35.33
C PHE A 361 14.07 10.25 -35.22
N ARG A 362 14.43 8.97 -35.35
CA ARG A 362 15.80 8.46 -35.24
C ARG A 362 16.45 8.62 -33.85
N THR A 363 15.65 8.98 -32.85
CA THR A 363 16.10 9.26 -31.48
C THR A 363 15.42 8.30 -30.52
N PRO A 364 16.11 7.74 -29.50
CA PRO A 364 15.46 7.01 -28.39
C PRO A 364 14.37 7.89 -27.76
N ILE A 365 13.19 7.33 -27.57
CA ILE A 365 12.05 8.14 -27.09
C ILE A 365 12.29 8.72 -25.69
N GLY A 366 13.08 8.06 -24.85
CA GLY A 366 13.46 8.55 -23.53
C GLY A 366 14.32 9.82 -23.50
N ARG A 367 14.73 10.32 -24.68
CA ARG A 367 15.45 11.61 -24.82
C ARG A 367 14.53 12.78 -25.16
N PHE A 368 13.24 12.56 -25.38
CA PHE A 368 12.28 13.63 -25.55
C PHE A 368 11.84 14.14 -24.17
N GLU A 369 11.90 15.46 -23.95
CA GLU A 369 11.58 16.08 -22.64
C GLU A 369 10.20 15.69 -22.12
N GLY A 370 9.19 15.54 -23.00
CA GLY A 370 7.86 15.08 -22.58
C GLY A 370 7.82 13.63 -22.10
N VAL A 371 8.67 12.75 -22.63
CA VAL A 371 8.83 11.38 -22.16
C VAL A 371 9.71 11.34 -20.90
N GLU A 372 10.76 12.16 -20.87
CA GLU A 372 11.64 12.31 -19.70
C GLU A 372 10.87 12.76 -18.47
N GLU A 373 9.91 13.68 -18.61
CA GLU A 373 9.03 14.12 -17.52
C GLU A 373 8.25 12.94 -16.90
N ALA A 374 7.66 12.07 -17.73
CA ALA A 374 6.96 10.88 -17.28
C ALA A 374 7.92 9.88 -16.59
N LEU A 375 9.09 9.62 -17.18
CA LEU A 375 10.12 8.75 -16.59
C LEU A 375 10.64 9.30 -15.26
N GLY A 376 10.81 10.60 -15.13
CA GLY A 376 11.19 11.26 -13.89
C GLY A 376 10.16 11.03 -12.76
N ARG A 377 8.86 11.14 -13.08
CA ARG A 377 7.78 10.82 -12.13
C ARG A 377 7.77 9.34 -11.75
N ILE A 378 7.95 8.44 -12.72
CA ILE A 378 8.06 6.99 -12.48
C ILE A 378 9.20 6.71 -11.49
N ALA A 379 10.39 7.23 -11.75
CA ALA A 379 11.57 7.02 -10.91
C ALA A 379 11.37 7.56 -9.48
N ALA A 380 10.93 8.82 -9.35
CA ALA A 380 10.72 9.49 -8.07
C ALA A 380 9.62 8.81 -7.23
N ASN A 381 8.48 8.44 -7.85
CA ASN A 381 7.40 7.75 -7.16
C ASN A 381 7.82 6.35 -6.69
N THR A 382 8.51 5.59 -7.54
CA THR A 382 9.00 4.25 -7.18
C THR A 382 9.95 4.31 -5.99
N TRP A 383 10.90 5.24 -6.00
CA TRP A 383 11.88 5.40 -4.93
C TRP A 383 11.23 5.82 -3.61
N LEU A 384 10.32 6.80 -3.64
CA LEU A 384 9.60 7.29 -2.47
C LEU A 384 8.68 6.22 -1.87
N CYS A 385 7.94 5.51 -2.71
CA CYS A 385 7.03 4.46 -2.27
C CYS A 385 7.78 3.28 -1.64
N ASP A 386 8.90 2.90 -2.23
CA ASP A 386 9.74 1.83 -1.69
C ASP A 386 10.38 2.24 -0.36
N ALA A 387 10.86 3.49 -0.22
CA ALA A 387 11.34 4.01 1.05
C ALA A 387 10.28 3.92 2.15
N ALA A 388 9.06 4.36 1.86
CA ALA A 388 7.95 4.31 2.81
C ALA A 388 7.54 2.89 3.18
N ARG A 389 7.47 1.97 2.19
CA ARG A 389 7.18 0.55 2.39
C ARG A 389 8.20 -0.11 3.32
N VAL A 390 9.48 0.04 3.01
CA VAL A 390 10.57 -0.57 3.78
C VAL A 390 10.60 -0.02 5.20
N PHE A 391 10.49 1.31 5.35
CA PHE A 391 10.47 1.96 6.65
C PHE A 391 9.31 1.49 7.53
N THR A 392 8.12 1.31 6.93
CA THR A 392 6.93 0.83 7.65
C THR A 392 7.03 -0.66 8.00
N ALA A 393 7.55 -1.50 7.11
CA ALA A 393 7.79 -2.92 7.43
C ALA A 393 8.78 -3.05 8.58
N GLY A 394 9.86 -2.25 8.59
CA GLY A 394 10.80 -2.19 9.70
C GLY A 394 10.19 -1.77 11.03
N ALA A 395 9.18 -0.89 11.03
CA ALA A 395 8.45 -0.54 12.25
C ALA A 395 7.73 -1.76 12.85
N LEU A 396 7.10 -2.58 12.00
CA LEU A 396 6.44 -3.80 12.45
C LEU A 396 7.44 -4.80 13.04
N ASP A 397 8.62 -4.93 12.44
CA ASP A 397 9.68 -5.80 12.95
C ASP A 397 10.25 -5.32 14.29
N LEU A 398 10.11 -4.03 14.61
CA LEU A 398 10.41 -3.45 15.92
C LEU A 398 9.26 -3.61 16.95
N GLY A 399 8.17 -4.29 16.58
CA GLY A 399 7.01 -4.50 17.44
C GLY A 399 6.00 -3.36 17.42
N GLU A 400 6.19 -2.34 16.60
CA GLU A 400 5.24 -1.24 16.43
C GLU A 400 4.01 -1.70 15.62
N ARG A 401 2.86 -1.11 15.93
CA ARG A 401 1.61 -1.32 15.21
C ARG A 401 1.00 0.02 14.77
N PRO A 402 1.66 0.76 13.87
CA PRO A 402 1.36 2.14 13.59
C PRO A 402 0.14 2.28 12.67
N SER A 403 -1.06 2.36 13.24
CA SER A 403 -2.32 2.38 12.48
C SER A 403 -2.47 3.59 11.55
N VAL A 404 -1.95 4.77 11.93
CA VAL A 404 -1.97 5.98 11.09
C VAL A 404 -0.97 5.85 9.95
N VAL A 405 0.25 5.38 10.23
CA VAL A 405 1.27 5.15 9.19
C VAL A 405 0.81 4.09 8.19
N SER A 406 0.15 3.02 8.66
CA SER A 406 -0.42 2.00 7.76
C SER A 406 -1.39 2.61 6.75
N ALA A 407 -2.22 3.56 7.20
CA ALA A 407 -3.16 4.28 6.35
C ALA A 407 -2.43 5.24 5.38
N ILE A 408 -1.39 5.95 5.85
CA ILE A 408 -0.54 6.82 5.02
C ILE A 408 0.07 6.01 3.88
N VAL A 409 0.75 4.92 4.21
CA VAL A 409 1.51 4.15 3.23
C VAL A 409 0.57 3.46 2.24
N LYS A 410 -0.51 2.81 2.71
CA LYS A 410 -1.51 2.22 1.82
C LYS A 410 -2.06 3.24 0.84
N TYR A 411 -2.51 4.40 1.31
CA TYR A 411 -3.09 5.43 0.45
C TYR A 411 -2.10 5.95 -0.59
N HIS A 412 -0.95 6.42 -0.14
CA HIS A 412 0.01 7.06 -1.03
C HIS A 412 0.68 6.08 -2.00
N VAL A 413 1.01 4.86 -1.56
CA VAL A 413 1.65 3.89 -2.45
C VAL A 413 0.70 3.44 -3.55
N THR A 414 -0.58 3.18 -3.22
CA THR A 414 -1.57 2.76 -4.23
C THR A 414 -1.91 3.89 -5.23
N GLU A 415 -2.06 5.15 -4.77
CA GLU A 415 -2.31 6.29 -5.66
C GLU A 415 -1.11 6.61 -6.55
N ARG A 416 0.11 6.55 -5.99
CA ARG A 416 1.33 6.77 -6.77
C ARG A 416 1.61 5.63 -7.73
N ALA A 417 1.27 4.37 -7.39
CA ALA A 417 1.35 3.25 -8.32
C ALA A 417 0.43 3.46 -9.52
N ARG A 418 -0.82 3.93 -9.27
CA ARG A 418 -1.75 4.27 -10.35
C ARG A 418 -1.18 5.34 -11.28
N GLN A 419 -0.57 6.39 -10.73
CA GLN A 419 0.08 7.42 -11.53
C GLN A 419 1.28 6.86 -12.30
N THR A 420 2.14 6.08 -11.64
CA THR A 420 3.34 5.49 -12.24
C THR A 420 3.01 4.57 -13.41
N VAL A 421 2.00 3.74 -13.28
CA VAL A 421 1.58 2.84 -14.38
C VAL A 421 0.89 3.61 -15.51
N ASN A 422 0.10 4.63 -15.20
CA ASN A 422 -0.47 5.51 -16.24
C ASN A 422 0.66 6.19 -17.05
N ASP A 423 1.64 6.80 -16.38
CA ASP A 423 2.81 7.37 -17.05
C ASP A 423 3.55 6.30 -17.89
N GLY A 424 3.65 5.06 -17.38
CA GLY A 424 4.25 3.94 -18.11
C GLY A 424 3.46 3.55 -19.37
N MET A 425 2.13 3.49 -19.28
CA MET A 425 1.25 3.22 -20.43
C MET A 425 1.39 4.31 -21.50
N ASP A 426 1.48 5.57 -21.10
CA ASP A 426 1.67 6.69 -22.03
C ASP A 426 3.01 6.59 -22.78
N VAL A 427 4.09 6.24 -22.07
CA VAL A 427 5.43 6.07 -22.69
C VAL A 427 5.47 4.87 -23.64
N ILE A 428 4.84 3.74 -23.28
CA ILE A 428 4.81 2.54 -24.15
C ILE A 428 3.89 2.75 -25.35
N GLY A 429 2.82 3.51 -25.21
CA GLY A 429 1.86 3.80 -26.26
C GLY A 429 1.05 2.57 -26.69
N GLY A 430 0.80 2.40 -27.99
CA GLY A 430 -0.07 1.34 -28.52
C GLY A 430 0.30 -0.09 -28.10
N LYS A 431 1.58 -0.37 -27.90
CA LYS A 431 2.00 -1.70 -27.37
C LYS A 431 1.43 -1.97 -25.98
N GLY A 432 1.34 -0.94 -25.12
CA GLY A 432 0.74 -1.08 -23.80
C GLY A 432 -0.78 -1.32 -23.84
N ILE A 433 -1.45 -0.86 -24.87
CA ILE A 433 -2.90 -1.01 -25.06
C ILE A 433 -3.29 -2.39 -25.58
N CYS A 434 -2.51 -2.95 -26.54
CA CYS A 434 -2.81 -4.24 -27.13
C CYS A 434 -2.32 -5.35 -26.17
N LEU A 435 -3.27 -6.12 -25.63
CA LEU A 435 -2.96 -7.25 -24.75
C LEU A 435 -2.42 -8.45 -25.55
N GLY A 436 -1.59 -9.24 -24.91
CA GLY A 436 -0.97 -10.44 -25.47
C GLY A 436 0.20 -10.89 -24.59
N PRO A 437 0.86 -12.00 -24.96
CA PRO A 437 2.02 -12.52 -24.20
C PRO A 437 3.20 -11.53 -24.13
N GLN A 438 3.35 -10.65 -25.12
CA GLN A 438 4.42 -9.65 -25.16
C GLN A 438 4.07 -8.33 -24.41
N ASN A 439 2.83 -8.19 -23.92
CA ASN A 439 2.43 -7.02 -23.15
C ASN A 439 2.76 -7.22 -21.67
N PHE A 440 3.61 -6.38 -21.12
CA PHE A 440 4.10 -6.49 -19.72
C PHE A 440 3.41 -5.52 -18.75
N LEU A 441 2.56 -4.60 -19.20
CA LEU A 441 1.98 -3.58 -18.32
C LEU A 441 0.44 -3.45 -18.40
N GLY A 442 -0.18 -3.78 -19.51
CA GLY A 442 -1.61 -3.55 -19.73
C GLY A 442 -2.51 -4.27 -18.71
N ARG A 443 -2.16 -5.48 -18.29
CA ARG A 443 -2.89 -6.22 -17.27
C ARG A 443 -2.73 -5.61 -15.88
N THR A 444 -1.53 -5.17 -15.55
CA THR A 444 -1.25 -4.44 -14.32
C THR A 444 -2.06 -3.14 -14.28
N TYR A 445 -2.09 -2.37 -15.36
CA TYR A 445 -2.93 -1.17 -15.49
C TYR A 445 -4.40 -1.46 -15.22
N GLN A 446 -4.93 -2.54 -15.79
CA GLN A 446 -6.31 -2.96 -15.64
C GLN A 446 -6.68 -3.26 -14.18
N GLN A 447 -5.76 -3.82 -13.40
CA GLN A 447 -6.00 -4.31 -12.04
C GLN A 447 -5.72 -3.28 -10.94
N LEU A 448 -5.01 -2.18 -11.23
CA LEU A 448 -4.66 -1.14 -10.26
C LEU A 448 -5.83 -0.62 -9.40
N PRO A 449 -7.05 -0.39 -9.95
CA PRO A 449 -8.18 0.11 -9.15
C PRO A 449 -8.57 -0.79 -7.98
N ILE A 450 -8.19 -2.06 -8.00
CA ILE A 450 -8.48 -3.00 -6.90
C ILE A 450 -7.75 -2.54 -5.63
N GLY A 451 -6.46 -2.23 -5.72
CA GLY A 451 -5.67 -1.72 -4.60
C GLY A 451 -6.20 -0.41 -4.00
N ILE A 452 -6.85 0.42 -4.82
CA ILE A 452 -7.52 1.65 -4.37
C ILE A 452 -8.75 1.34 -3.50
N THR A 453 -9.44 0.23 -3.79
CA THR A 453 -10.73 -0.11 -3.18
C THR A 453 -10.59 -0.95 -1.91
N VAL A 454 -9.71 -1.95 -1.91
CA VAL A 454 -9.61 -2.94 -0.82
C VAL A 454 -8.83 -2.40 0.39
N GLU A 455 -8.96 -3.07 1.54
CA GLU A 455 -8.32 -2.72 2.83
C GLU A 455 -8.60 -1.27 3.30
N GLY A 456 -9.82 -0.82 3.06
CA GLY A 456 -10.25 0.56 3.27
C GLY A 456 -10.07 1.40 2.01
N ALA A 457 -11.21 1.77 1.41
CA ALA A 457 -11.21 2.60 0.20
C ALA A 457 -10.40 3.88 0.41
N ASN A 458 -9.59 4.27 -0.58
CA ASN A 458 -8.68 5.42 -0.46
C ASN A 458 -9.40 6.71 -0.08
N ILE A 459 -10.62 6.92 -0.55
CA ILE A 459 -11.43 8.08 -0.17
C ILE A 459 -11.67 8.10 1.35
N LEU A 460 -12.10 6.97 1.92
CA LEU A 460 -12.31 6.86 3.37
C LEU A 460 -10.98 6.99 4.13
N THR A 461 -9.94 6.28 3.69
CA THR A 461 -8.63 6.30 4.35
C THR A 461 -8.09 7.72 4.44
N ARG A 462 -8.10 8.47 3.34
CA ARG A 462 -7.62 9.85 3.30
C ARG A 462 -8.50 10.82 4.09
N SER A 463 -9.83 10.68 4.00
CA SER A 463 -10.77 11.67 4.56
C SER A 463 -10.99 11.50 6.06
N LEU A 464 -11.01 10.26 6.54
CA LEU A 464 -11.41 9.94 7.91
C LEU A 464 -10.27 9.35 8.75
N ILE A 465 -9.56 8.34 8.22
CA ILE A 465 -8.59 7.58 9.03
C ILE A 465 -7.34 8.41 9.30
N LEU A 466 -6.74 9.04 8.27
CA LEU A 466 -5.46 9.72 8.39
C LEU A 466 -5.46 10.87 9.40
N PHE A 467 -6.45 11.74 9.36
CA PHE A 467 -6.50 12.89 10.25
C PHE A 467 -7.69 12.86 11.19
N GLY A 468 -8.89 12.45 10.75
CA GLY A 468 -10.08 12.44 11.59
C GLY A 468 -9.94 11.56 12.85
N GLN A 469 -9.30 10.39 12.70
CA GLN A 469 -8.93 9.51 13.82
C GLN A 469 -7.48 9.76 14.27
N GLY A 470 -6.57 9.94 13.31
CA GLY A 470 -5.14 10.09 13.56
C GLY A 470 -4.77 11.33 14.37
N ALA A 471 -5.49 12.45 14.23
CA ALA A 471 -5.20 13.66 14.98
C ALA A 471 -5.29 13.46 16.51
N ILE A 472 -6.32 12.75 16.98
CA ILE A 472 -6.50 12.47 18.41
C ILE A 472 -5.36 11.60 18.94
N ARG A 473 -4.86 10.68 18.12
CA ARG A 473 -3.78 9.74 18.50
C ARG A 473 -2.41 10.39 18.48
N CYS A 474 -2.08 11.06 17.38
CA CYS A 474 -0.73 11.56 17.11
C CYS A 474 -0.45 12.90 17.80
N HIS A 475 -1.50 13.62 18.22
CA HIS A 475 -1.32 14.88 18.93
C HIS A 475 -0.76 14.65 20.33
N PRO A 476 0.34 15.33 20.72
CA PRO A 476 1.07 15.01 21.96
C PRO A 476 0.27 15.25 23.26
N HIS A 477 -0.80 16.02 23.22
CA HIS A 477 -1.53 16.41 24.44
C HIS A 477 -3.03 16.08 24.41
N LEU A 478 -3.65 16.00 23.23
CA LEU A 478 -5.11 15.94 23.08
C LEU A 478 -5.72 14.71 23.78
N ARG A 479 -5.08 13.53 23.66
CA ARG A 479 -5.55 12.30 24.33
C ARG A 479 -5.59 12.45 25.84
N ASN A 480 -4.55 13.05 26.43
CA ASN A 480 -4.49 13.28 27.88
C ASN A 480 -5.53 14.29 28.35
N GLU A 481 -5.81 15.33 27.54
CA GLU A 481 -6.87 16.30 27.82
C GLU A 481 -8.25 15.65 27.78
N MET A 482 -8.52 14.81 26.76
CA MET A 482 -9.78 14.08 26.63
C MET A 482 -9.99 13.08 27.77
N GLN A 483 -8.95 12.33 28.13
CA GLN A 483 -9.00 11.38 29.24
C GLN A 483 -9.28 12.09 30.57
N ALA A 484 -8.56 13.18 30.86
CA ALA A 484 -8.77 13.94 32.07
C ALA A 484 -10.20 14.53 32.20
N VAL A 485 -10.80 14.93 31.07
CA VAL A 485 -12.21 15.35 31.05
C VAL A 485 -13.15 14.18 31.29
N ALA A 486 -12.89 13.01 30.67
CA ALA A 486 -13.72 11.81 30.86
C ALA A 486 -13.70 11.31 32.32
N ASP A 487 -12.53 11.40 32.96
CA ASP A 487 -12.32 10.98 34.34
C ASP A 487 -12.74 12.05 35.39
N GLY A 488 -13.11 13.28 34.93
CA GLY A 488 -13.41 14.40 35.85
C GLY A 488 -12.17 14.96 36.56
N ASP A 489 -10.94 14.66 36.09
CA ASP A 489 -9.68 15.13 36.68
C ASP A 489 -9.31 16.51 36.16
N GLU A 490 -9.83 17.55 36.82
CA GLU A 490 -9.48 18.94 36.50
C GLU A 490 -7.99 19.25 36.66
N ALA A 491 -7.28 18.59 37.58
CA ALA A 491 -5.86 18.80 37.80
C ALA A 491 -5.02 18.15 36.71
N GLY A 492 -5.41 16.98 36.26
CA GLY A 492 -4.83 16.31 35.09
C GLY A 492 -5.02 17.12 33.81
N PHE A 493 -6.24 17.66 33.62
CA PHE A 493 -6.54 18.57 32.52
C PHE A 493 -5.67 19.84 32.57
N GLU A 494 -5.51 20.48 33.74
CA GLU A 494 -4.65 21.67 33.89
C GLU A 494 -3.21 21.36 33.43
N ARG A 495 -2.65 20.22 33.85
CA ARG A 495 -1.28 19.84 33.47
C ARG A 495 -1.17 19.62 31.93
N ALA A 496 -2.09 18.86 31.34
CA ALA A 496 -2.10 18.57 29.91
C ALA A 496 -2.30 19.84 29.07
N PHE A 497 -3.26 20.69 29.45
CA PHE A 497 -3.59 21.93 28.76
C PHE A 497 -2.44 22.95 28.79
N LEU A 498 -1.76 23.12 29.94
CA LEU A 498 -0.61 24.03 30.03
C LEU A 498 0.59 23.51 29.22
N ALA A 499 0.80 22.18 29.17
CA ALA A 499 1.82 21.58 28.33
C ALA A 499 1.48 21.79 26.85
N HIS A 500 0.22 21.63 26.45
CA HIS A 500 -0.28 21.92 25.11
C HIS A 500 -0.05 23.40 24.73
N LEU A 501 -0.46 24.33 25.56
CA LEU A 501 -0.28 25.76 25.33
C LEU A 501 1.20 26.13 25.16
N LYS A 502 2.10 25.52 25.96
CA LYS A 502 3.55 25.70 25.83
C LYS A 502 4.04 25.19 24.49
N THR A 503 3.58 24.01 24.06
CA THR A 503 3.95 23.39 22.77
C THR A 503 3.44 24.24 21.61
N PHE A 504 2.18 24.67 21.63
CA PHE A 504 1.60 25.57 20.64
C PHE A 504 2.38 26.87 20.50
N SER A 505 2.65 27.56 21.63
CA SER A 505 3.37 28.82 21.63
C SER A 505 4.77 28.68 21.06
N ARG A 506 5.49 27.61 21.40
CA ARG A 506 6.79 27.30 20.86
C ARG A 506 6.74 27.07 19.33
N ASN A 507 5.77 26.29 18.85
CA ASN A 507 5.60 26.00 17.44
C ASN A 507 5.18 27.25 16.66
N LEU A 508 4.34 28.12 17.25
CA LEU A 508 3.95 29.40 16.67
C LEU A 508 5.17 30.31 16.46
N VAL A 509 5.97 30.52 17.51
CA VAL A 509 7.21 31.32 17.44
C VAL A 509 8.15 30.73 16.38
N ARG A 510 8.34 29.40 16.37
CA ARG A 510 9.19 28.70 15.40
C ARG A 510 8.70 28.89 13.96
N THR A 511 7.39 28.78 13.75
CA THR A 511 6.76 28.95 12.43
C THR A 511 6.98 30.36 11.90
N VAL A 512 6.70 31.39 12.74
CA VAL A 512 6.90 32.80 12.35
C VAL A 512 8.37 33.09 12.09
N ALA A 513 9.26 32.73 13.02
CA ALA A 513 10.69 32.98 12.89
C ALA A 513 11.27 32.34 11.64
N THR A 514 10.99 31.04 11.39
CA THR A 514 11.50 30.36 10.20
C THR A 514 10.81 30.79 8.91
N GLY A 515 9.60 31.34 9.03
CA GLY A 515 8.89 31.98 7.92
C GLY A 515 9.58 33.25 7.44
N LEU A 516 10.12 34.05 8.37
CA LEU A 516 10.78 35.33 8.10
C LEU A 516 12.27 35.19 7.75
N VAL A 517 13.03 34.44 8.58
CA VAL A 517 14.49 34.32 8.41
C VAL A 517 14.91 33.07 7.61
N GLY A 518 13.96 32.22 7.26
CA GLY A 518 14.20 30.97 6.55
C GLY A 518 14.54 29.80 7.50
N SER A 519 14.42 28.58 7.00
CA SER A 519 14.63 27.37 7.79
C SER A 519 16.12 27.02 8.06
N ARG A 520 17.07 27.73 7.43
CA ARG A 520 18.53 27.49 7.61
C ARG A 520 19.00 27.66 9.04
N VAL A 521 18.26 28.40 9.85
CA VAL A 521 18.55 28.59 11.29
C VAL A 521 18.21 27.37 12.14
N LEU A 522 17.48 26.41 11.59
CA LEU A 522 17.12 25.18 12.28
C LEU A 522 18.28 24.20 12.29
N GLY A 523 18.44 23.51 13.42
CA GLY A 523 19.40 22.44 13.56
C GLY A 523 19.09 21.27 12.62
N THR A 524 20.12 20.54 12.30
CA THR A 524 20.07 19.29 11.54
C THR A 524 20.68 18.18 12.38
N PRO A 525 20.36 16.91 12.10
CA PRO A 525 21.01 15.82 12.79
C PRO A 525 22.53 15.86 12.56
N SER A 526 23.28 15.43 13.55
CA SER A 526 24.76 15.47 13.50
C SER A 526 25.35 14.70 12.34
N ARG A 527 24.65 13.67 11.89
CA ARG A 527 25.05 12.77 10.79
C ARG A 527 24.50 13.19 9.42
N ALA A 528 23.78 14.31 9.29
CA ALA A 528 23.22 14.74 8.00
C ALA A 528 24.32 15.08 6.99
N CYS A 529 24.21 14.55 5.77
CA CYS A 529 25.10 14.89 4.66
C CYS A 529 24.65 16.17 3.93
N GLU A 530 25.43 16.64 2.95
CA GLU A 530 25.13 17.85 2.19
C GLU A 530 23.78 17.74 1.46
N HIS A 531 23.48 16.61 0.82
CA HIS A 531 22.23 16.37 0.09
C HIS A 531 21.00 16.38 1.01
N THR A 532 21.12 15.92 2.25
CA THR A 532 19.97 15.75 3.17
C THR A 532 19.77 16.92 4.11
N ARG A 533 20.85 17.66 4.46
CA ARG A 533 20.83 18.75 5.45
C ARG A 533 19.70 19.75 5.22
N ARG A 534 19.54 20.21 4.00
CA ARG A 534 18.53 21.21 3.66
C ARG A 534 17.12 20.67 3.81
N TYR A 535 16.90 19.42 3.51
CA TYR A 535 15.59 18.78 3.64
C TYR A 535 15.17 18.63 5.09
N TYR A 536 16.06 18.22 6.00
CA TYR A 536 15.74 18.21 7.44
C TYR A 536 15.27 19.57 7.95
N GLN A 537 15.91 20.64 7.54
CA GLN A 537 15.53 22.01 7.91
C GLN A 537 14.15 22.39 7.34
N GLN A 538 13.85 22.00 6.12
CA GLN A 538 12.55 22.26 5.50
C GLN A 538 11.43 21.47 6.16
N LEU A 539 11.67 20.18 6.44
CA LEU A 539 10.70 19.33 7.12
C LEU A 539 10.41 19.83 8.53
N ALA A 540 11.45 20.25 9.27
CA ALA A 540 11.28 20.81 10.61
C ALA A 540 10.43 22.08 10.61
N ARG A 541 10.57 22.93 9.58
CA ARG A 541 9.71 24.10 9.38
C ARG A 541 8.27 23.70 9.08
N GLN A 542 8.08 22.77 8.13
CA GLN A 542 6.75 22.30 7.74
C GLN A 542 6.04 21.57 8.89
N SER A 543 6.76 20.79 9.69
CA SER A 543 6.23 20.13 10.89
C SER A 543 5.72 21.16 11.91
N ALA A 544 6.50 22.22 12.20
CA ALA A 544 6.06 23.28 13.11
C ALA A 544 4.81 24.02 12.58
N ALA A 545 4.79 24.35 11.29
CA ALA A 545 3.65 24.98 10.63
C ALA A 545 2.41 24.07 10.63
N PHE A 546 2.59 22.75 10.41
CA PHE A 546 1.53 21.75 10.47
C PHE A 546 0.92 21.66 11.88
N ALA A 547 1.76 21.58 12.92
CA ALA A 547 1.28 21.52 14.30
C ALA A 547 0.41 22.75 14.65
N VAL A 548 0.86 23.96 14.30
CA VAL A 548 0.08 25.20 14.51
C VAL A 548 -1.24 25.17 13.74
N LEU A 549 -1.20 24.76 12.46
CA LEU A 549 -2.40 24.71 11.62
C LEU A 549 -3.40 23.69 12.14
N ALA A 550 -2.93 22.50 12.55
CA ALA A 550 -3.74 21.43 13.10
C ALA A 550 -4.43 21.86 14.40
N ASP A 551 -3.68 22.45 15.35
CA ASP A 551 -4.23 22.97 16.61
C ASP A 551 -5.31 24.03 16.38
N VAL A 552 -5.05 24.99 15.50
CA VAL A 552 -6.03 26.04 15.20
C VAL A 552 -7.27 25.47 14.50
N CYS A 553 -7.12 24.50 13.60
CA CYS A 553 -8.25 23.82 12.97
C CYS A 553 -9.08 23.03 13.99
N MET A 554 -8.44 22.29 14.90
CA MET A 554 -9.12 21.54 15.95
C MET A 554 -9.83 22.49 16.94
N LEU A 555 -9.18 23.57 17.35
CA LEU A 555 -9.77 24.55 18.26
C LEU A 555 -10.96 25.29 17.63
N SER A 556 -10.84 25.72 16.36
CA SER A 556 -11.87 26.53 15.71
C SER A 556 -13.07 25.76 15.20
N LEU A 557 -12.87 24.48 14.87
CA LEU A 557 -13.90 23.62 14.28
C LEU A 557 -14.41 22.55 15.25
N GLY A 558 -13.62 22.15 16.26
CA GLY A 558 -13.98 21.11 17.21
C GLY A 558 -14.49 19.83 16.52
N ALA A 559 -15.60 19.28 17.03
CA ALA A 559 -16.23 18.09 16.46
C ALA A 559 -16.69 18.25 14.99
N ALA A 560 -16.88 19.49 14.51
CA ALA A 560 -17.25 19.74 13.12
C ALA A 560 -16.11 19.41 12.15
N LEU A 561 -14.85 19.37 12.60
CA LEU A 561 -13.71 18.99 11.76
C LEU A 561 -13.86 17.56 11.21
N LYS A 562 -14.38 16.63 12.01
CA LYS A 562 -14.68 15.25 11.60
C LYS A 562 -15.66 15.20 10.42
N ARG A 563 -16.64 16.10 10.36
CA ARG A 563 -17.60 16.20 9.26
C ARG A 563 -17.10 17.02 8.07
N ARG A 564 -16.01 17.78 8.24
CA ARG A 564 -15.36 18.53 7.16
C ARG A 564 -14.23 17.73 6.54
N GLU A 565 -14.58 16.59 5.97
CA GLU A 565 -13.66 15.58 5.44
C GLU A 565 -12.61 16.15 4.47
N ARG A 566 -12.97 17.14 3.64
CA ARG A 566 -12.02 17.79 2.73
C ARG A 566 -10.91 18.56 3.46
N LEU A 567 -11.20 19.16 4.63
CA LEU A 567 -10.19 19.81 5.45
C LEU A 567 -9.34 18.77 6.17
N SER A 568 -9.98 17.76 6.78
CA SER A 568 -9.30 16.63 7.41
C SER A 568 -8.35 15.95 6.42
N ALA A 569 -8.81 15.69 5.18
CA ALA A 569 -8.00 15.07 4.13
C ALA A 569 -6.73 15.88 3.81
N ARG A 570 -6.85 17.20 3.66
CA ARG A 570 -5.69 18.07 3.39
C ARG A 570 -4.70 18.12 4.56
N LEU A 571 -5.21 18.13 5.80
CA LEU A 571 -4.35 18.03 6.99
C LEU A 571 -3.64 16.67 7.03
N GLY A 572 -4.37 15.59 6.69
CA GLY A 572 -3.81 14.26 6.52
C GLY A 572 -2.75 14.18 5.42
N ASP A 573 -2.97 14.87 4.28
CA ASP A 573 -1.98 14.93 3.20
C ASP A 573 -0.67 15.59 3.66
N ILE A 574 -0.74 16.67 4.47
CA ILE A 574 0.46 17.32 5.00
C ILE A 574 1.25 16.34 5.88
N LEU A 575 0.58 15.71 6.87
CA LEU A 575 1.22 14.74 7.75
C LEU A 575 1.83 13.56 6.96
N SER A 576 1.09 13.05 6.00
CA SER A 576 1.52 11.95 5.15
C SER A 576 2.78 12.30 4.35
N LEU A 577 2.81 13.48 3.73
CA LEU A 577 3.97 13.91 2.95
C LEU A 577 5.20 14.13 3.83
N LEU A 578 5.02 14.65 5.06
CA LEU A 578 6.11 14.74 6.04
C LEU A 578 6.65 13.35 6.40
N PHE A 579 5.78 12.36 6.59
CA PHE A 579 6.20 10.98 6.85
C PHE A 579 6.96 10.37 5.66
N LEU A 580 6.43 10.48 4.45
CA LEU A 580 7.06 9.97 3.24
C LEU A 580 8.45 10.57 3.01
N MET A 581 8.58 11.89 3.22
CA MET A 581 9.88 12.58 3.14
C MET A 581 10.86 12.10 4.22
N SER A 582 10.38 11.83 5.43
CA SER A 582 11.20 11.25 6.51
C SER A 582 11.72 9.85 6.14
N ALA A 583 10.87 9.00 5.54
CA ALA A 583 11.26 7.68 5.04
C ALA A 583 12.33 7.79 3.93
N CYS A 584 12.18 8.76 3.01
CA CYS A 584 13.17 9.03 1.98
C CYS A 584 14.54 9.41 2.56
N LEU A 585 14.56 10.30 3.55
CA LEU A 585 15.79 10.70 4.22
C LEU A 585 16.43 9.53 4.97
N ARG A 586 15.62 8.76 5.68
CA ARG A 586 16.12 7.57 6.42
C ARG A 586 16.70 6.52 5.47
N ARG A 587 16.03 6.27 4.32
CA ARG A 587 16.54 5.36 3.29
C ARG A 587 17.92 5.80 2.79
N PHE A 588 18.03 7.05 2.31
CA PHE A 588 19.27 7.55 1.73
C PHE A 588 20.45 7.45 2.71
N GLU A 589 20.21 7.78 3.98
CA GLU A 589 21.22 7.65 5.03
C GLU A 589 21.55 6.18 5.34
N ALA A 590 20.56 5.28 5.32
CA ALA A 590 20.74 3.85 5.63
C ALA A 590 21.49 3.08 4.53
N GLU A 591 21.28 3.48 3.27
CA GLU A 591 21.94 2.88 2.10
C GLU A 591 23.37 3.41 1.89
N GLY A 592 23.89 4.23 2.83
CA GLY A 592 25.27 4.74 2.78
C GLY A 592 25.43 6.00 1.94
N ARG A 593 24.36 6.69 1.60
CA ARG A 593 24.36 7.97 0.86
C ARG A 593 24.97 7.87 -0.54
N PRO A 594 24.53 6.92 -1.37
CA PRO A 594 25.10 6.78 -2.71
C PRO A 594 24.82 8.07 -3.53
N GLU A 595 25.89 8.68 -4.03
CA GLU A 595 25.82 9.93 -4.80
C GLU A 595 24.93 9.78 -6.04
N GLU A 596 24.96 8.61 -6.65
CA GLU A 596 24.21 8.24 -7.84
C GLU A 596 22.70 8.17 -7.60
N ASP A 597 22.26 7.98 -6.32
CA ASP A 597 20.85 7.97 -5.93
C ASP A 597 20.34 9.37 -5.55
N ALA A 598 21.21 10.37 -5.40
CA ALA A 598 20.83 11.74 -5.09
C ALA A 598 19.78 12.33 -6.06
N PRO A 599 19.81 12.05 -7.38
CA PRO A 599 18.74 12.48 -8.31
C PRO A 599 17.34 11.98 -7.90
N LEU A 600 17.24 10.74 -7.46
CA LEU A 600 15.97 10.13 -7.00
C LEU A 600 15.48 10.81 -5.72
N LEU A 601 16.39 11.01 -4.76
CA LEU A 601 16.11 11.75 -3.53
C LEU A 601 15.60 13.16 -3.84
N HIS A 602 16.31 13.91 -4.67
CA HIS A 602 15.95 15.30 -4.98
C HIS A 602 14.60 15.39 -5.67
N ALA A 603 14.32 14.55 -6.67
CA ALA A 603 13.06 14.54 -7.38
C ALA A 603 11.88 14.20 -6.44
N ALA A 604 12.03 13.17 -5.61
CA ALA A 604 11.02 12.75 -4.64
C ALA A 604 10.75 13.83 -3.57
N MET A 605 11.80 14.41 -3.01
CA MET A 605 11.69 15.41 -1.95
C MET A 605 11.05 16.71 -2.43
N TRP A 606 11.42 17.22 -3.62
CA TRP A 606 10.86 18.44 -4.18
C TRP A 606 9.37 18.27 -4.53
N ASP A 607 8.98 17.17 -5.17
CA ASP A 607 7.58 16.85 -5.44
C ASP A 607 6.77 16.82 -4.13
N ALA A 608 7.26 16.12 -3.11
CA ALA A 608 6.58 15.99 -1.84
C ALA A 608 6.45 17.33 -1.09
N MET A 609 7.52 18.16 -1.06
CA MET A 609 7.46 19.49 -0.45
C MET A 609 6.48 20.43 -1.15
N PHE A 610 6.46 20.42 -2.47
CA PHE A 610 5.53 21.21 -3.26
C PHE A 610 4.09 20.78 -3.02
N ARG A 611 3.80 19.47 -3.04
CA ARG A 611 2.47 18.92 -2.72
C ARG A 611 2.03 19.25 -1.29
N ALA A 612 2.94 19.21 -0.33
CA ALA A 612 2.64 19.63 1.05
C ALA A 612 2.23 21.10 1.11
N GLN A 613 2.93 21.99 0.40
CA GLN A 613 2.53 23.40 0.30
C GLN A 613 1.14 23.58 -0.31
N ILE A 614 0.81 22.86 -1.38
CA ILE A 614 -0.53 22.87 -1.99
C ILE A 614 -1.59 22.42 -0.97
N ALA A 615 -1.29 21.42 -0.15
CA ALA A 615 -2.19 20.96 0.90
C ALA A 615 -2.39 22.04 1.99
N PHE A 616 -1.32 22.72 2.46
CA PHE A 616 -1.42 23.87 3.36
C PHE A 616 -2.31 24.97 2.79
N GLU A 617 -2.08 25.38 1.56
CA GLU A 617 -2.87 26.39 0.86
C GLU A 617 -4.33 25.95 0.73
N GLY A 618 -4.56 24.68 0.42
CA GLY A 618 -5.88 24.08 0.33
C GLY A 618 -6.66 24.13 1.66
N VAL A 619 -5.98 23.98 2.81
CA VAL A 619 -6.60 24.18 4.14
C VAL A 619 -6.92 25.65 4.33
N LEU A 620 -5.96 26.55 4.15
CA LEU A 620 -6.10 27.99 4.37
C LEU A 620 -7.20 28.60 3.47
N ALA A 621 -7.28 28.18 2.21
CA ALA A 621 -8.29 28.65 1.28
C ALA A 621 -9.72 28.22 1.66
N ASN A 622 -9.88 27.16 2.46
CA ASN A 622 -11.19 26.56 2.76
C ASN A 622 -11.59 26.62 4.26
N LEU A 623 -10.80 27.28 5.10
CA LEU A 623 -11.23 27.56 6.47
C LEU A 623 -12.45 28.46 6.44
N PRO A 624 -13.50 28.15 7.26
CA PRO A 624 -14.73 28.95 7.30
C PRO A 624 -14.49 30.38 7.72
N ASP A 625 -13.70 30.62 8.76
CA ASP A 625 -13.31 31.96 9.21
C ASP A 625 -12.19 32.51 8.30
N ARG A 626 -12.56 33.45 7.45
CA ARG A 626 -11.67 34.09 6.48
C ARG A 626 -10.60 34.97 7.12
N LYS A 627 -10.89 35.56 8.28
CA LYS A 627 -9.93 36.40 9.02
C LYS A 627 -8.86 35.53 9.65
N LEU A 628 -9.29 34.44 10.28
CA LEU A 628 -8.38 33.45 10.83
C LEU A 628 -7.51 32.81 9.72
N ALA A 629 -8.11 32.46 8.59
CA ALA A 629 -7.39 31.93 7.43
C ALA A 629 -6.31 32.91 6.93
N TRP A 630 -6.65 34.20 6.83
CA TRP A 630 -5.72 35.24 6.44
C TRP A 630 -4.56 35.38 7.42
N LEU A 631 -4.85 35.38 8.72
CA LEU A 631 -3.83 35.45 9.77
C LEU A 631 -2.88 34.25 9.71
N LEU A 632 -3.42 33.05 9.64
CA LEU A 632 -2.62 31.83 9.50
C LEU A 632 -1.75 31.82 8.25
N ALA A 633 -2.28 32.31 7.12
CA ALA A 633 -1.50 32.44 5.90
C ALA A 633 -0.27 33.36 6.09
N ARG A 634 -0.42 34.44 6.85
CA ARG A 634 0.70 35.35 7.19
C ARG A 634 1.68 34.74 8.18
N ILE A 635 1.21 33.87 9.07
CA ILE A 635 2.06 33.15 10.02
C ILE A 635 2.88 32.06 9.30
N ILE A 636 2.24 31.26 8.45
CA ILE A 636 2.86 30.11 7.78
C ILE A 636 3.71 30.54 6.57
N PHE A 637 3.20 31.50 5.78
CA PHE A 637 3.81 31.99 4.55
C PHE A 637 3.99 33.52 4.56
N PRO A 638 4.73 34.09 5.54
CA PRO A 638 4.84 35.55 5.68
C PRO A 638 5.47 36.22 4.44
N LEU A 639 6.40 35.54 3.77
CA LEU A 639 7.10 36.02 2.56
C LEU A 639 6.57 35.35 1.27
N GLY A 640 5.36 34.72 1.32
CA GLY A 640 4.78 34.02 0.19
C GLY A 640 5.17 32.55 0.11
N ARG A 641 4.99 31.93 -1.07
CA ARG A 641 5.20 30.52 -1.33
C ARG A 641 6.68 30.15 -1.34
N PRO A 642 7.20 29.34 -0.39
CA PRO A 642 8.63 29.02 -0.36
C PRO A 642 9.04 27.90 -1.33
N TYR A 643 8.07 27.09 -1.82
CA TYR A 643 8.35 25.97 -2.69
C TYR A 643 7.75 26.23 -4.07
N ALA A 644 8.63 26.38 -5.07
CA ALA A 644 8.23 26.42 -6.47
C ALA A 644 7.90 25.01 -6.99
N VAL A 645 7.32 24.92 -8.17
CA VAL A 645 7.21 23.66 -8.93
C VAL A 645 8.61 23.02 -9.00
N PRO A 646 8.72 21.70 -8.87
CA PRO A 646 10.00 21.02 -8.97
C PRO A 646 10.76 21.44 -10.25
N PRO A 647 12.04 21.84 -10.15
CA PRO A 647 12.84 22.15 -11.32
C PRO A 647 13.01 20.94 -12.25
N ASP A 648 12.83 21.13 -13.56
CA ASP A 648 12.88 20.06 -14.58
C ASP A 648 14.15 19.22 -14.49
N ARG A 649 15.29 19.83 -14.15
CA ARG A 649 16.57 19.13 -13.97
C ARG A 649 16.53 17.97 -12.97
N PHE A 650 15.67 18.01 -11.97
CA PHE A 650 15.53 16.90 -11.01
C PHE A 650 14.75 15.73 -11.63
N GLY A 651 13.71 16.03 -12.39
CA GLY A 651 12.98 15.04 -13.17
C GLY A 651 13.87 14.39 -14.23
N ALA A 652 14.59 15.20 -15.00
CA ALA A 652 15.54 14.74 -16.02
C ALA A 652 16.65 13.84 -15.45
N ALA A 653 17.25 14.26 -14.34
CA ALA A 653 18.28 13.45 -13.67
C ALA A 653 17.74 12.13 -13.12
N ALA A 654 16.52 12.13 -12.56
CA ALA A 654 15.86 10.90 -12.10
C ALA A 654 15.48 9.98 -13.27
N ALA A 655 14.97 10.54 -14.38
CA ALA A 655 14.66 9.78 -15.61
C ALA A 655 15.90 9.08 -16.17
N ALA A 656 17.04 9.77 -16.19
CA ALA A 656 18.29 9.22 -16.68
C ALA A 656 18.71 7.92 -15.97
N THR A 657 18.36 7.76 -14.67
CA THR A 657 18.66 6.54 -13.91
C THR A 657 17.95 5.30 -14.44
N LEU A 658 16.84 5.47 -15.18
CA LEU A 658 16.06 4.35 -15.74
C LEU A 658 16.57 3.90 -17.12
N LEU A 659 17.30 4.75 -17.84
CA LEU A 659 17.63 4.59 -19.26
C LEU A 659 18.89 3.75 -19.50
N ALA A 660 19.62 3.37 -18.47
CA ALA A 660 20.84 2.56 -18.58
C ALA A 660 21.00 1.64 -17.37
N PRO A 661 21.66 0.50 -17.53
CA PRO A 661 22.07 -0.34 -16.41
C PRO A 661 23.00 0.46 -15.47
N SER A 662 22.71 0.39 -14.18
CA SER A 662 23.51 1.03 -13.13
C SER A 662 23.14 0.46 -11.78
N ASP A 663 24.02 0.61 -10.79
CA ASP A 663 23.74 0.19 -9.42
C ASP A 663 22.49 0.92 -8.85
N THR A 664 22.28 2.18 -9.21
CA THR A 664 21.07 2.94 -8.85
C THR A 664 19.81 2.29 -9.41
N ARG A 665 19.82 1.89 -10.69
CA ARG A 665 18.69 1.20 -11.32
C ARG A 665 18.42 -0.16 -10.66
N GLU A 666 19.47 -0.90 -10.32
CA GLU A 666 19.34 -2.16 -9.59
C GLU A 666 18.77 -1.93 -8.19
N ARG A 667 19.31 -1.02 -7.38
CA ARG A 667 18.78 -0.68 -6.06
C ARG A 667 17.32 -0.20 -6.12
N LEU A 668 16.95 0.58 -7.14
CA LEU A 668 15.59 1.06 -7.33
C LEU A 668 14.61 -0.08 -7.62
N THR A 669 15.02 -1.08 -8.39
CA THR A 669 14.11 -2.11 -8.92
C THR A 669 14.17 -3.45 -8.20
N GLN A 670 15.19 -3.73 -7.36
CA GLN A 670 15.20 -4.92 -6.51
C GLN A 670 13.97 -4.99 -5.60
N PRO A 671 13.42 -6.19 -5.30
CA PRO A 671 13.93 -7.52 -5.63
C PRO A 671 13.22 -8.17 -6.85
N ILE A 672 12.74 -7.39 -7.83
CA ILE A 672 11.98 -8.00 -8.94
C ILE A 672 12.82 -9.02 -9.71
N SER A 673 12.15 -10.07 -10.19
CA SER A 673 12.78 -11.10 -11.01
C SER A 673 12.95 -10.62 -12.46
N VAL A 674 14.13 -10.85 -13.01
CA VAL A 674 14.45 -10.73 -14.45
C VAL A 674 14.89 -12.10 -14.95
N SER A 675 14.03 -13.10 -14.81
CA SER A 675 14.30 -14.47 -15.17
C SER A 675 13.15 -15.05 -15.99
N GLY A 676 13.44 -16.06 -16.75
CA GLY A 676 12.51 -16.74 -17.65
C GLY A 676 13.19 -17.09 -18.95
N ASP A 677 12.39 -17.49 -19.93
CA ASP A 677 12.86 -17.77 -21.28
C ASP A 677 13.35 -16.48 -21.97
N GLU A 678 14.19 -16.60 -22.98
CA GLU A 678 14.72 -15.46 -23.75
C GLU A 678 13.62 -14.58 -24.35
N ASP A 679 12.45 -15.17 -24.60
CA ASP A 679 11.27 -14.49 -25.15
C ASP A 679 10.38 -13.83 -24.08
N ALA A 680 10.67 -14.04 -22.79
CA ALA A 680 9.91 -13.38 -21.72
C ALA A 680 10.07 -11.86 -21.83
N PRO A 681 8.97 -11.07 -21.76
CA PRO A 681 8.99 -9.65 -22.11
C PRO A 681 10.06 -8.82 -21.40
N LEU A 682 10.26 -9.05 -20.09
CA LEU A 682 11.24 -8.30 -19.30
C LEU A 682 12.67 -8.75 -19.59
N VAL A 683 12.90 -10.05 -19.84
CA VAL A 683 14.21 -10.61 -20.22
C VAL A 683 14.63 -10.07 -21.58
N ALA A 684 13.72 -10.11 -22.56
CA ALA A 684 13.95 -9.55 -23.88
C ALA A 684 14.25 -8.04 -23.85
N LEU A 685 13.52 -7.28 -23.01
CA LEU A 685 13.76 -5.84 -22.83
C LEU A 685 15.15 -5.53 -22.27
N GLU A 686 15.60 -6.27 -21.25
CA GLU A 686 16.95 -6.10 -20.68
C GLU A 686 18.04 -6.47 -21.69
N ALA A 687 17.84 -7.57 -22.42
CA ALA A 687 18.77 -7.97 -23.50
C ALA A 687 18.84 -6.92 -24.62
N ALA A 688 17.67 -6.37 -25.02
CA ALA A 688 17.59 -5.31 -26.03
C ALA A 688 18.24 -4.00 -25.56
N LEU A 689 18.09 -3.65 -24.28
CA LEU A 689 18.73 -2.49 -23.65
C LEU A 689 20.26 -2.62 -23.73
N GLN A 690 20.81 -3.75 -23.31
CA GLN A 690 22.25 -4.02 -23.36
C GLN A 690 22.78 -3.98 -24.79
N ALA A 691 22.11 -4.65 -25.73
CA ALA A 691 22.52 -4.64 -27.13
C ALA A 691 22.44 -3.23 -27.75
N THR A 692 21.43 -2.43 -27.37
CA THR A 692 21.31 -1.05 -27.85
C THR A 692 22.47 -0.20 -27.39
N ILE A 693 22.81 -0.25 -26.10
CA ILE A 693 23.92 0.52 -25.53
C ILE A 693 25.26 0.09 -26.15
N SER A 694 25.49 -1.22 -26.32
CA SER A 694 26.69 -1.74 -26.95
C SER A 694 26.85 -1.31 -28.41
N ALA A 695 25.75 -1.11 -29.14
CA ALA A 695 25.76 -0.67 -30.53
C ALA A 695 25.91 0.85 -30.71
N GLU A 696 25.62 1.68 -29.67
CA GLU A 696 25.66 3.15 -29.82
C GLU A 696 27.02 3.72 -30.27
N PRO A 697 28.20 3.22 -29.85
CA PRO A 697 29.47 3.71 -30.37
C PRO A 697 29.62 3.46 -31.87
N LEU A 698 29.13 2.30 -32.36
CA LEU A 698 29.14 1.95 -33.78
C LEU A 698 28.22 2.87 -34.58
N GLU A 699 27.01 3.11 -34.04
CA GLU A 699 26.07 4.08 -34.65
C GLU A 699 26.66 5.47 -34.74
N ALA A 700 27.33 5.94 -33.70
CA ALA A 700 27.99 7.24 -33.68
C ALA A 700 29.10 7.33 -34.75
N ARG A 701 29.90 6.27 -34.92
CA ARG A 701 30.98 6.14 -35.91
C ARG A 701 30.43 6.20 -37.34
N VAL A 702 29.43 5.38 -37.65
CA VAL A 702 28.78 5.37 -38.98
C VAL A 702 28.10 6.72 -39.28
N SER A 703 27.37 7.28 -38.30
CA SER A 703 26.75 8.59 -38.44
C SER A 703 27.75 9.72 -38.69
N ALA A 704 28.93 9.68 -38.03
CA ALA A 704 30.00 10.63 -38.25
C ALA A 704 30.56 10.47 -39.67
N ALA A 705 30.83 9.26 -40.13
CA ALA A 705 31.32 9.01 -41.50
C ALA A 705 30.32 9.50 -42.57
N MET A 706 29.01 9.37 -42.30
CA MET A 706 27.98 9.94 -43.18
C MET A 706 28.00 11.49 -43.20
N ARG A 707 28.10 12.13 -42.05
CA ARG A 707 28.17 13.60 -41.96
C ARG A 707 29.43 14.17 -42.63
N ASP A 708 30.54 13.47 -42.49
CA ASP A 708 31.84 13.88 -43.05
C ASP A 708 31.97 13.54 -44.54
N GLY A 709 30.95 12.95 -45.17
CA GLY A 709 30.95 12.53 -46.57
C GLY A 709 31.88 11.35 -46.88
N ARG A 710 32.43 10.68 -45.86
CA ARG A 710 33.28 9.46 -46.00
C ARG A 710 32.51 8.21 -46.33
N PHE A 711 31.20 8.22 -46.06
CA PHE A 711 30.28 7.15 -46.35
C PHE A 711 28.91 7.68 -46.81
N ALA A 712 28.46 7.17 -47.95
CA ALA A 712 27.13 7.47 -48.49
C ALA A 712 26.42 6.16 -48.74
N PRO A 713 25.39 5.78 -47.95
CA PRO A 713 24.72 4.49 -48.12
C PRO A 713 23.93 4.40 -49.43
N GLY A 714 23.75 5.46 -50.15
CA GLY A 714 22.96 5.49 -51.36
C GLY A 714 21.45 5.38 -51.12
N PRO A 715 20.62 5.25 -52.18
CA PRO A 715 19.19 5.02 -52.04
C PRO A 715 18.90 3.69 -51.31
N LEU A 716 18.12 3.69 -50.26
CA LEU A 716 17.67 2.47 -49.57
C LEU A 716 16.54 1.84 -50.39
N ALA A 717 16.66 0.56 -50.71
CA ALA A 717 15.77 -0.12 -51.66
C ALA A 717 14.31 -0.23 -51.15
N SER A 718 14.08 -0.22 -49.86
CA SER A 718 12.75 -0.37 -49.25
C SER A 718 12.41 0.65 -48.17
N GLY A 719 13.23 1.67 -48.00
CA GLY A 719 13.16 2.54 -46.80
C GLY A 719 13.65 1.81 -45.53
N ASP A 720 14.24 0.63 -45.66
CA ASP A 720 14.78 -0.12 -44.57
C ASP A 720 16.07 0.51 -44.05
N VAL A 721 15.95 1.12 -42.89
CA VAL A 721 17.07 1.79 -42.23
C VAL A 721 18.18 0.81 -41.84
N ASP A 722 17.84 -0.46 -41.68
CA ASP A 722 18.80 -1.49 -41.29
C ASP A 722 19.75 -1.89 -42.44
N GLU A 723 19.39 -1.68 -43.71
CA GLU A 723 20.25 -1.85 -44.90
C GLU A 723 21.50 -0.96 -44.84
N ILE A 724 21.46 0.13 -44.11
CA ILE A 724 22.63 1.04 -43.88
C ILE A 724 23.77 0.24 -43.22
N TRP A 725 23.46 -0.67 -42.32
CA TRP A 725 24.47 -1.42 -41.56
C TRP A 725 25.19 -2.44 -42.42
N GLN A 726 24.47 -3.14 -43.31
CA GLN A 726 25.04 -4.04 -44.29
C GLN A 726 26.02 -3.29 -45.20
N ARG A 727 25.60 -2.14 -45.73
CA ARG A 727 26.44 -1.30 -46.59
C ARG A 727 27.65 -0.72 -45.86
N ALA A 728 27.50 -0.34 -44.57
CA ALA A 728 28.62 0.08 -43.74
C ALA A 728 29.65 -1.02 -43.51
N HIS A 729 29.18 -2.29 -43.42
CA HIS A 729 30.04 -3.45 -43.33
C HIS A 729 30.75 -3.70 -44.67
N GLU A 730 30.05 -3.70 -45.82
CA GLU A 730 30.61 -3.86 -47.16
C GLU A 730 31.65 -2.75 -47.49
N ALA A 731 31.43 -1.52 -46.96
CA ALA A 731 32.38 -0.43 -47.06
C ALA A 731 33.56 -0.46 -46.07
N GLY A 732 33.64 -1.48 -45.22
CA GLY A 732 34.70 -1.66 -44.22
C GLY A 732 34.67 -0.69 -43.06
N LEU A 733 33.53 0.01 -42.84
CA LEU A 733 33.37 0.93 -41.72
C LEU A 733 33.12 0.23 -40.38
N ILE A 734 32.52 -0.98 -40.47
CA ILE A 734 32.32 -1.90 -39.35
C ILE A 734 32.82 -3.31 -39.76
N ASP A 735 33.43 -4.00 -38.84
CA ASP A 735 33.88 -5.36 -39.07
C ASP A 735 32.77 -6.40 -38.94
N ALA A 736 33.04 -7.67 -39.18
CA ALA A 736 32.06 -8.74 -39.14
C ALA A 736 31.48 -8.94 -37.69
N THR A 737 32.29 -8.76 -36.67
CA THR A 737 31.87 -8.87 -35.25
C THR A 737 30.93 -7.72 -34.85
N GLU A 738 31.30 -6.53 -35.27
CA GLU A 738 30.49 -5.32 -35.07
C GLU A 738 29.16 -5.38 -35.83
N PHE A 739 29.18 -5.93 -37.04
CA PHE A 739 27.97 -6.13 -37.83
C PHE A 739 27.03 -7.16 -37.14
N ALA A 740 27.58 -8.29 -36.67
CA ALA A 740 26.80 -9.26 -35.90
C ALA A 740 26.19 -8.67 -34.63
N LEU A 741 26.88 -7.75 -33.95
CA LEU A 741 26.32 -7.01 -32.82
C LEU A 741 25.12 -6.13 -33.23
N ILE A 742 25.22 -5.42 -34.35
CA ILE A 742 24.12 -4.62 -34.89
C ILE A 742 22.93 -5.52 -35.27
N GLU A 743 23.15 -6.65 -35.93
CA GLU A 743 22.08 -7.57 -36.28
C GLU A 743 21.38 -8.14 -35.02
N ARG A 744 22.16 -8.51 -33.99
CA ARG A 744 21.59 -8.94 -32.71
C ARG A 744 20.74 -7.85 -32.09
N ARG A 745 21.25 -6.61 -32.05
CA ARG A 745 20.50 -5.45 -31.54
C ARG A 745 19.19 -5.25 -32.32
N ASN A 746 19.21 -5.34 -33.63
CA ASN A 746 18.03 -5.18 -34.47
C ASN A 746 16.98 -6.25 -34.18
N ARG A 747 17.38 -7.54 -34.13
CA ARG A 747 16.47 -8.64 -33.76
C ARG A 747 15.81 -8.42 -32.40
N LEU A 748 16.60 -8.08 -31.37
CA LEU A 748 16.07 -7.85 -30.02
C LEU A 748 15.18 -6.60 -29.97
N ARG A 749 15.55 -5.51 -30.66
CA ARG A 749 14.71 -4.33 -30.79
C ARG A 749 13.35 -4.69 -31.40
N ASP A 750 13.35 -5.40 -32.51
CA ASP A 750 12.13 -5.76 -33.23
C ASP A 750 11.23 -6.67 -32.39
N GLN A 751 11.83 -7.60 -31.64
CA GLN A 751 11.12 -8.44 -30.68
C GLN A 751 10.39 -7.60 -29.62
N VAL A 752 11.09 -6.65 -28.98
CA VAL A 752 10.50 -5.87 -27.86
C VAL A 752 9.52 -4.79 -28.31
N ILE A 753 9.61 -4.29 -29.56
CA ILE A 753 8.66 -3.33 -30.10
C ILE A 753 7.44 -3.99 -30.75
N ARG A 754 7.52 -5.29 -31.03
CA ARG A 754 6.43 -6.06 -31.63
C ARG A 754 5.18 -5.98 -30.78
N VAL A 755 4.04 -5.91 -31.41
CA VAL A 755 2.71 -6.00 -30.80
C VAL A 755 2.12 -7.35 -31.16
N ASP A 756 1.50 -8.01 -30.19
CA ASP A 756 0.83 -9.28 -30.43
C ASP A 756 -0.36 -9.09 -31.37
N ASP A 757 -0.53 -10.01 -32.31
CA ASP A 757 -1.70 -10.12 -33.18
C ASP A 757 -2.26 -11.54 -33.15
N PHE A 758 -3.55 -11.65 -33.41
CA PHE A 758 -4.27 -12.93 -33.33
C PHE A 758 -5.15 -13.10 -34.58
N PRO A 759 -5.43 -14.36 -35.01
CA PRO A 759 -6.42 -14.62 -36.06
C PRO A 759 -7.79 -14.00 -35.71
N LEU A 760 -8.58 -13.73 -36.74
CA LEU A 760 -9.91 -13.10 -36.57
C LEU A 760 -10.86 -13.93 -35.68
N ASP A 761 -10.74 -15.25 -35.74
CA ASP A 761 -11.51 -16.24 -34.99
C ASP A 761 -10.87 -16.62 -33.65
N PHE A 762 -9.83 -15.87 -33.20
CA PHE A 762 -9.18 -16.12 -31.93
C PHE A 762 -10.14 -15.93 -30.76
N ASP A 763 -10.35 -17.00 -30.00
CA ASP A 763 -11.06 -16.96 -28.74
C ASP A 763 -10.05 -17.08 -27.59
N LEU A 764 -9.94 -16.02 -26.79
CA LEU A 764 -9.06 -15.98 -25.63
C LEU A 764 -9.28 -17.18 -24.68
N ARG A 765 -10.47 -17.76 -24.66
CA ARG A 765 -10.91 -18.80 -23.72
C ARG A 765 -11.18 -20.17 -24.35
N ALA A 766 -11.44 -20.27 -25.65
CA ALA A 766 -11.88 -21.52 -26.33
C ALA A 766 -10.78 -22.59 -26.39
N SER A 767 -9.52 -22.21 -26.48
CA SER A 767 -8.41 -23.19 -26.58
C SER A 767 -8.12 -23.99 -25.31
N LEU A 768 -8.86 -23.75 -24.23
CA LEU A 768 -8.73 -24.44 -22.94
C LEU A 768 -9.81 -25.52 -22.72
N CYS A 769 -10.80 -25.62 -23.61
CA CYS A 769 -11.97 -26.46 -23.38
C CYS A 769 -11.77 -27.97 -23.66
N SER A 770 -10.70 -28.40 -24.34
CA SER A 770 -10.65 -29.79 -24.82
C SER A 770 -9.85 -30.78 -23.99
N THR A 771 -8.92 -30.34 -23.14
CA THR A 771 -8.08 -31.32 -22.40
C THR A 771 -7.89 -31.00 -20.90
N ASP A 772 -7.87 -29.73 -20.49
CA ASP A 772 -7.45 -29.35 -19.14
C ASP A 772 -8.61 -29.09 -18.15
N LEU A 773 -9.80 -28.75 -18.62
CA LEU A 773 -11.00 -28.62 -17.77
C LEU A 773 -11.46 -29.97 -17.21
N ALA A 774 -11.11 -31.07 -17.88
CA ALA A 774 -11.40 -32.42 -17.39
C ALA A 774 -10.57 -32.77 -16.14
N MET A 775 -9.35 -32.23 -16.01
CA MET A 775 -8.51 -32.48 -14.83
C MET A 775 -8.87 -31.59 -13.62
N THR A 776 -9.33 -30.36 -13.83
CA THR A 776 -9.76 -29.48 -12.71
C THR A 776 -11.07 -29.95 -12.10
N ASN A 777 -11.98 -30.51 -12.90
CA ASN A 777 -13.22 -31.13 -12.38
C ASN A 777 -12.99 -32.50 -11.72
N ALA A 778 -11.96 -33.24 -12.07
CA ALA A 778 -11.63 -34.52 -11.45
C ALA A 778 -11.10 -34.37 -10.02
N ASN A 779 -10.36 -33.29 -9.73
CA ASN A 779 -9.86 -33.02 -8.36
C ASN A 779 -10.90 -32.29 -7.46
N ALA A 780 -11.89 -31.63 -8.04
CA ALA A 780 -13.06 -31.13 -7.30
C ALA A 780 -14.11 -32.23 -7.02
N ALA A 781 -14.04 -33.37 -7.70
CA ALA A 781 -14.99 -34.48 -7.63
C ALA A 781 -14.53 -35.67 -6.76
N ALA A 782 -13.45 -35.55 -6.00
CA ALA A 782 -13.05 -36.57 -5.02
C ALA A 782 -13.76 -36.43 -3.66
N GLY A 783 -14.98 -35.85 -3.69
CA GLY A 783 -15.96 -35.98 -2.62
C GLY A 783 -16.95 -37.10 -2.93
N PRO A 784 -17.62 -37.74 -1.94
CA PRO A 784 -18.40 -38.98 -2.14
C PRO A 784 -19.54 -38.77 -3.14
N LYS A 785 -19.61 -39.69 -4.12
CA LYS A 785 -20.65 -39.75 -5.13
C LYS A 785 -22.04 -39.85 -4.46
N MET A 786 -22.77 -38.77 -4.42
CA MET A 786 -24.22 -38.81 -4.18
C MET A 786 -24.94 -39.16 -5.49
N ALA A 787 -25.59 -40.32 -5.54
CA ALA A 787 -26.34 -40.80 -6.68
C ALA A 787 -27.51 -39.86 -6.97
N VAL A 788 -27.48 -39.18 -8.09
CA VAL A 788 -28.61 -38.42 -8.62
C VAL A 788 -29.64 -39.43 -9.15
N ARG A 789 -30.75 -39.61 -8.43
CA ARG A 789 -31.95 -40.32 -8.93
C ARG A 789 -32.60 -39.46 -10.02
N THR A 790 -32.45 -39.89 -11.26
CA THR A 790 -33.21 -39.36 -12.39
C THR A 790 -34.70 -39.59 -12.20
N ARG A 791 -35.47 -38.53 -12.02
CA ARG A 791 -36.94 -38.56 -12.11
C ARG A 791 -37.35 -38.69 -13.56
N ARG A 792 -37.85 -39.85 -13.96
CA ARG A 792 -38.52 -40.10 -15.23
C ARG A 792 -39.71 -39.13 -15.38
N GLN A 793 -39.70 -38.37 -16.48
CA GLN A 793 -40.85 -37.62 -16.95
C GLN A 793 -41.99 -38.59 -17.30
N ARG A 794 -43.12 -38.48 -16.62
CA ARG A 794 -44.37 -39.08 -17.07
C ARG A 794 -45.00 -38.14 -18.13
N LYS A 795 -45.15 -38.67 -19.32
CA LYS A 795 -46.08 -38.11 -20.35
C LYS A 795 -47.49 -38.21 -19.83
N GLY A 796 -48.20 -37.12 -19.71
CA GLY A 796 -49.67 -37.05 -19.55
C GLY A 796 -50.32 -36.78 -20.90
N PRO A 797 -51.55 -37.21 -21.10
CA PRO A 797 -52.20 -37.30 -22.43
C PRO A 797 -52.83 -35.98 -22.86
N THR A 798 -52.82 -35.82 -24.19
CA THR A 798 -53.53 -34.83 -24.98
C THR A 798 -55.05 -34.90 -24.82
N ARG A 799 -55.71 -33.74 -24.62
CA ARG A 799 -57.12 -33.40 -25.05
C ARG A 799 -57.10 -31.88 -25.18
N GLY A 800 -57.38 -31.29 -26.33
CA GLY A 800 -58.54 -31.30 -27.13
C GLY A 800 -59.60 -30.31 -26.66
N GLU A 801 -59.42 -29.08 -27.06
CA GLU A 801 -60.35 -28.06 -27.64
C GLU A 801 -59.75 -26.68 -27.46
#